data_112f70d639cec1c76999509174dc5df0
#
_entry.id   112f70d639cec1c76999509174dc5df0
#
_cell.length_a   1.000
_cell.length_b   1.000
_cell.length_c   1.000
_cell.angle_alpha   90.00
_cell.angle_beta   90.00
_cell.angle_gamma   90.00
#
_symmetry.space_group_name_H-M   'P 1'
#
loop_
_entity.id
_entity.type
_entity.pdbx_description
1 polymer ?
#
loop_
_entity_poly.entity_id
_entity_poly.type
_entity_poly.pdbx_seq_one_letter_code
_entity_poly.pdbx_strand_id
1 'polypeptide(L)'
;MIKTLSQALRMDKERFKVPKSVQQAIPIQRIWPDGIFQQGTKFSKTYRFTDINYYIASKDNKTEMFLDYSELLNSLDSGISAKITINNRRINKEEFEKSILLPMKEDGLDHYREEYNEVLLSKITGTNNSIYQERYLTVSVHKRSIDDARTYFARIGTDIVTHLAKLSSTAEGLDAESRLQIFRDFFKGDVPQAFPFDLKQFAKKGTSFKDWMCPDSMEFERDHFKIGDRYGRVLYMQDYASYVKDDMISELCDFSRNLILSIDILPVPTDEAVREIQNRLLGVETNVTNWQRRQNANNNFSAIVPYDMELQRKETKEMLDDLTTRDQRMMFGILTMVHLADSKKQLDSDTELLLSIARKHLCQMATLKWQQVDGLNTVLPYGLRKINALRTLTTESTAVLIPFHTQEILQPGGIYYGQNAVSKNLLVADRKKLMNGNSFRLGVSGSGKSFSAKEEIVHLALATDDDILILDPESEFTKLVEALGGQVVKVSATSDNHLNAMDMDAAYGNEKNPLIEKSEFILSVFEQLVGAGNLSAKEKSILDRCAADVYRDYIRSGYTGEVPTLKDMYRQLMLQPEEEARGLALSSELFINGSLNTFAQPTNVNKKNRIMDYDIRELGEQLMPLGMLVTLDSIFNRVIQNWKEGKTTWIFADEFYLLFRYEYSANFFYRLYKRIRKYNGFVTGLTQNVEELLKSDTARLMLANSEFLILLNQASTDREELAALLNISENQLSYITNVAVGSGLIRCSGNIVPFENTFPKNTDLYKLMTTKPGES
;
A
#
# COMPACT_ATOMS: atom_id res chain seq x y z
N MET A 1 -38.41 30.50 7.77
CA MET A 1 -37.50 29.41 7.41
C MET A 1 -37.10 29.56 5.97
N ILE A 2 -35.85 29.81 5.71
CA ILE A 2 -35.31 30.23 4.43
C ILE A 2 -35.40 29.06 3.44
N LYS A 3 -35.64 29.27 2.15
CA LYS A 3 -35.95 28.21 1.16
C LYS A 3 -34.87 27.11 1.10
N THR A 4 -33.60 27.44 1.23
CA THR A 4 -32.47 26.49 1.11
C THR A 4 -32.33 25.61 2.35
N LEU A 5 -32.44 26.18 3.54
CA LEU A 5 -32.47 25.44 4.81
C LEU A 5 -33.66 24.49 4.86
N SER A 6 -34.86 24.97 4.42
CA SER A 6 -36.06 24.14 4.32
C SER A 6 -35.89 22.98 3.32
N GLN A 7 -35.16 23.17 2.23
CA GLN A 7 -34.85 22.09 1.30
C GLN A 7 -33.83 21.09 1.88
N ALA A 8 -32.76 21.57 2.54
CA ALA A 8 -31.76 20.71 3.16
C ALA A 8 -32.35 19.82 4.27
N LEU A 9 -33.32 20.34 5.02
CA LEU A 9 -34.00 19.60 6.08
C LEU A 9 -35.06 18.60 5.56
N ARG A 10 -35.47 18.71 4.29
CA ARG A 10 -36.42 17.76 3.71
C ARG A 10 -35.78 16.38 3.59
N MET A 11 -36.48 15.37 4.14
CA MET A 11 -36.15 13.97 3.91
C MET A 11 -36.52 13.57 2.48
N ASP A 12 -35.74 12.65 1.89
CA ASP A 12 -36.07 12.05 0.59
C ASP A 12 -37.20 11.01 0.72
N LYS A 13 -38.31 11.39 1.38
CA LYS A 13 -39.48 10.52 1.55
C LYS A 13 -40.45 10.68 0.38
N GLU A 14 -40.73 9.57 -0.27
CA GLU A 14 -41.87 9.40 -1.15
C GLU A 14 -43.10 9.00 -0.32
N ARG A 15 -44.32 9.10 -0.89
CA ARG A 15 -45.49 8.54 -0.26
C ARG A 15 -45.26 7.06 0.02
N PHE A 16 -45.47 6.66 1.27
CA PHE A 16 -45.28 5.28 1.70
C PHE A 16 -46.14 4.33 0.83
N LYS A 17 -45.47 3.44 0.12
CA LYS A 17 -46.07 2.31 -0.58
C LYS A 17 -45.36 1.06 -0.08
N VAL A 18 -46.17 0.07 0.35
CA VAL A 18 -45.62 -1.23 0.71
C VAL A 18 -44.96 -1.82 -0.56
N PRO A 19 -43.65 -2.11 -0.55
CA PRO A 19 -43.01 -2.74 -1.69
C PRO A 19 -43.62 -4.11 -1.96
N LYS A 20 -44.00 -4.37 -3.22
CA LYS A 20 -44.53 -5.70 -3.64
C LYS A 20 -43.42 -6.64 -4.10
N SER A 21 -42.21 -6.15 -4.25
CA SER A 21 -41.04 -6.94 -4.61
C SER A 21 -39.76 -6.34 -4.04
N VAL A 22 -38.71 -7.12 -3.93
CA VAL A 22 -37.38 -6.68 -3.46
C VAL A 22 -36.84 -5.52 -4.31
N GLN A 23 -37.05 -5.57 -5.63
CA GLN A 23 -36.62 -4.48 -6.54
C GLN A 23 -37.31 -3.16 -6.25
N GLN A 24 -38.56 -3.16 -5.73
CA GLN A 24 -39.29 -1.95 -5.33
C GLN A 24 -38.78 -1.38 -4.01
N ALA A 25 -38.23 -2.21 -3.14
CA ALA A 25 -37.63 -1.75 -1.88
C ALA A 25 -36.32 -0.99 -2.11
N ILE A 26 -35.66 -1.24 -3.24
CA ILE A 26 -34.41 -0.55 -3.64
C ILE A 26 -34.73 0.74 -4.38
N PRO A 27 -34.28 1.90 -3.89
CA PRO A 27 -34.78 3.20 -4.33
C PRO A 27 -34.22 3.72 -5.66
N ILE A 28 -33.29 3.03 -6.30
CA ILE A 28 -32.66 3.47 -7.56
C ILE A 28 -33.67 3.34 -8.71
N GLN A 29 -33.88 4.42 -9.49
CA GLN A 29 -34.79 4.41 -10.65
C GLN A 29 -34.04 4.24 -11.98
N ARG A 30 -32.94 4.96 -12.13
CA ARG A 30 -32.11 4.94 -13.38
C ARG A 30 -30.63 4.94 -13.02
N ILE A 31 -29.83 4.35 -13.91
CA ILE A 31 -28.37 4.33 -13.83
C ILE A 31 -27.80 4.68 -15.21
N TRP A 32 -26.61 5.26 -15.22
CA TRP A 32 -25.83 5.56 -16.43
C TRP A 32 -24.45 4.93 -16.37
N PRO A 33 -23.80 4.64 -17.52
CA PRO A 33 -22.49 3.99 -17.56
C PRO A 33 -21.41 4.71 -16.75
N ASP A 34 -21.50 6.05 -16.67
CA ASP A 34 -20.59 6.90 -15.90
C ASP A 34 -20.83 6.86 -14.38
N GLY A 35 -21.63 5.93 -13.89
CA GLY A 35 -21.89 5.70 -12.47
C GLY A 35 -22.85 6.71 -11.81
N ILE A 36 -23.54 7.52 -12.58
CA ILE A 36 -24.58 8.41 -12.05
C ILE A 36 -25.85 7.59 -11.81
N PHE A 37 -26.43 7.70 -10.60
CA PHE A 37 -27.71 7.10 -10.23
C PHE A 37 -28.76 8.19 -10.04
N GLN A 38 -30.00 7.89 -10.38
CA GLN A 38 -31.13 8.82 -10.23
C GLN A 38 -32.24 8.22 -9.40
N GLN A 39 -32.80 9.08 -8.53
CA GLN A 39 -34.09 8.86 -7.88
C GLN A 39 -34.89 10.18 -7.90
N GLY A 40 -36.04 10.18 -8.56
CA GLY A 40 -36.80 11.40 -8.80
C GLY A 40 -35.97 12.47 -9.52
N THR A 41 -35.83 13.63 -8.92
CA THR A 41 -34.98 14.73 -9.40
C THR A 41 -33.57 14.75 -8.80
N LYS A 42 -33.27 13.77 -7.92
CA LYS A 42 -31.99 13.67 -7.24
C LYS A 42 -31.05 12.75 -8.03
N PHE A 43 -29.89 13.26 -8.34
CA PHE A 43 -28.79 12.52 -8.96
C PHE A 43 -27.67 12.35 -7.96
N SER A 44 -26.99 11.22 -8.01
CA SER A 44 -25.85 10.92 -7.14
C SER A 44 -24.69 10.28 -7.90
N LYS A 45 -23.47 10.60 -7.49
CA LYS A 45 -22.24 9.95 -7.95
C LYS A 45 -21.39 9.59 -6.76
N THR A 46 -20.69 8.44 -6.85
CA THR A 46 -19.84 7.90 -5.78
C THR A 46 -18.40 7.90 -6.22
N TYR A 47 -17.52 8.33 -5.34
CA TYR A 47 -16.06 8.30 -5.48
C TYR A 47 -15.52 7.33 -4.44
N ARG A 48 -14.66 6.40 -4.86
CA ARG A 48 -13.88 5.55 -3.96
C ARG A 48 -12.60 6.28 -3.61
N PHE A 49 -12.18 6.26 -2.35
CA PHE A 49 -10.93 6.86 -1.93
C PHE A 49 -10.16 5.93 -0.99
N THR A 50 -8.83 6.09 -0.97
CA THR A 50 -7.93 5.24 -0.18
C THR A 50 -7.80 5.78 1.24
N ASP A 51 -7.47 4.87 2.18
CA ASP A 51 -7.11 5.25 3.54
C ASP A 51 -5.76 5.95 3.61
N ILE A 52 -5.52 6.65 4.70
CA ILE A 52 -4.24 7.26 5.04
C ILE A 52 -3.78 6.78 6.42
N ASN A 53 -2.49 6.89 6.72
CA ASN A 53 -1.92 6.45 8.00
C ASN A 53 -2.17 7.46 9.13
N TYR A 54 -3.44 7.76 9.39
CA TYR A 54 -3.83 8.71 10.42
C TYR A 54 -3.47 8.21 11.83
N TYR A 55 -3.71 6.93 12.12
CA TYR A 55 -3.49 6.36 13.45
C TYR A 55 -2.05 6.45 13.93
N ILE A 56 -1.09 6.17 13.04
CA ILE A 56 0.36 6.16 13.33
C ILE A 56 1.07 7.50 13.05
N ALA A 57 0.33 8.53 12.60
CA ALA A 57 0.90 9.84 12.32
C ALA A 57 1.34 10.55 13.61
N SER A 58 2.33 11.45 13.51
CA SER A 58 2.72 12.34 14.61
C SER A 58 1.58 13.31 14.96
N LYS A 59 1.64 13.93 16.13
CA LYS A 59 0.63 14.88 16.55
C LYS A 59 0.49 16.06 15.57
N ASP A 60 1.62 16.55 15.07
CA ASP A 60 1.63 17.68 14.13
C ASP A 60 1.05 17.27 12.78
N ASN A 61 1.43 16.09 12.25
CA ASN A 61 0.87 15.56 11.02
C ASN A 61 -0.65 15.25 11.15
N LYS A 62 -1.10 14.75 12.32
CA LYS A 62 -2.54 14.58 12.58
C LYS A 62 -3.28 15.89 12.53
N THR A 63 -2.68 16.98 13.08
CA THR A 63 -3.28 18.31 13.04
C THR A 63 -3.37 18.82 11.59
N GLU A 64 -2.31 18.64 10.79
CA GLU A 64 -2.31 19.00 9.37
C GLU A 64 -3.36 18.21 8.59
N MET A 65 -3.41 16.88 8.74
CA MET A 65 -4.43 16.03 8.12
C MET A 65 -5.85 16.42 8.52
N PHE A 66 -6.05 16.82 9.78
CA PHE A 66 -7.34 17.28 10.27
C PHE A 66 -7.76 18.60 9.62
N LEU A 67 -6.82 19.54 9.44
CA LEU A 67 -7.07 20.82 8.75
C LEU A 67 -7.35 20.60 7.27
N ASP A 68 -6.59 19.76 6.58
CA ASP A 68 -6.83 19.44 5.15
C ASP A 68 -8.18 18.73 4.96
N TYR A 69 -8.57 17.86 5.90
CA TYR A 69 -9.89 17.23 5.88
C TYR A 69 -11.01 18.26 6.13
N SER A 70 -10.78 19.22 7.02
CA SER A 70 -11.69 20.35 7.24
C SER A 70 -11.86 21.21 5.98
N GLU A 71 -10.77 21.44 5.22
CA GLU A 71 -10.83 22.12 3.92
C GLU A 71 -11.67 21.35 2.89
N LEU A 72 -11.53 20.02 2.83
CA LEU A 72 -12.40 19.17 1.99
C LEU A 72 -13.87 19.37 2.34
N LEU A 73 -14.21 19.34 3.63
CA LEU A 73 -15.60 19.57 4.08
C LEU A 73 -16.09 20.98 3.74
N ASN A 74 -15.24 21.99 3.88
CA ASN A 74 -15.54 23.37 3.53
C ASN A 74 -15.66 23.59 2.00
N SER A 75 -15.06 22.74 1.17
CA SER A 75 -15.17 22.82 -0.29
C SER A 75 -16.53 22.34 -0.82
N LEU A 76 -17.31 21.62 0.01
CA LEU A 76 -18.61 21.12 -0.41
C LEU A 76 -19.61 22.26 -0.59
N ASP A 77 -20.26 22.29 -1.75
CA ASP A 77 -21.26 23.31 -2.07
C ASP A 77 -22.47 23.22 -1.13
N SER A 78 -23.04 24.37 -0.80
CA SER A 78 -24.33 24.40 -0.11
C SER A 78 -25.46 23.89 -1.00
N GLY A 79 -26.41 23.17 -0.42
CA GLY A 79 -27.56 22.60 -1.13
C GLY A 79 -27.33 21.23 -1.76
N ILE A 80 -26.15 20.63 -1.54
CA ILE A 80 -25.90 19.20 -1.83
C ILE A 80 -26.05 18.35 -0.58
N SER A 81 -26.06 17.05 -0.76
CA SER A 81 -25.84 16.08 0.31
C SER A 81 -24.60 15.28 -0.02
N ALA A 82 -23.61 15.32 0.85
CA ALA A 82 -22.44 14.46 0.80
C ALA A 82 -22.60 13.32 1.83
N LYS A 83 -22.20 12.14 1.49
CA LYS A 83 -22.24 10.96 2.34
C LYS A 83 -20.89 10.27 2.30
N ILE A 84 -20.21 10.24 3.44
CA ILE A 84 -19.01 9.44 3.63
C ILE A 84 -19.44 8.06 4.12
N THR A 85 -18.98 7.01 3.46
CA THR A 85 -19.35 5.63 3.80
C THR A 85 -18.08 4.81 4.00
N ILE A 86 -18.00 4.12 5.13
CA ILE A 86 -17.00 3.09 5.41
C ILE A 86 -17.70 1.75 5.33
N ASN A 87 -17.23 0.89 4.44
CA ASN A 87 -17.79 -0.42 4.16
C ASN A 87 -16.83 -1.51 4.61
N ASN A 88 -17.11 -2.17 5.70
CA ASN A 88 -16.42 -3.38 6.14
C ASN A 88 -17.00 -4.56 5.38
N ARG A 89 -16.21 -5.11 4.49
CA ARG A 89 -16.57 -6.29 3.69
C ARG A 89 -15.72 -7.48 4.09
N ARG A 90 -16.35 -8.62 4.35
CA ARG A 90 -15.61 -9.88 4.42
C ARG A 90 -15.00 -10.17 3.05
N ILE A 91 -13.74 -10.50 3.06
CA ILE A 91 -13.05 -10.98 1.87
C ILE A 91 -13.69 -12.33 1.52
N ASN A 92 -14.10 -12.49 0.26
CA ASN A 92 -14.55 -13.81 -0.22
C ASN A 92 -13.38 -14.80 -0.10
N LYS A 93 -13.52 -15.74 0.83
CA LYS A 93 -12.46 -16.67 1.20
C LYS A 93 -11.94 -17.45 -0.01
N GLU A 94 -12.84 -17.94 -0.86
CA GLU A 94 -12.45 -18.76 -2.03
C GLU A 94 -11.72 -17.93 -3.10
N GLU A 95 -12.17 -16.70 -3.40
CA GLU A 95 -11.50 -15.81 -4.36
C GLU A 95 -10.13 -15.36 -3.82
N PHE A 96 -10.08 -15.07 -2.54
CA PHE A 96 -8.87 -14.65 -1.87
C PHE A 96 -7.84 -15.80 -1.80
N GLU A 97 -8.26 -17.00 -1.41
CA GLU A 97 -7.43 -18.19 -1.43
C GLU A 97 -6.88 -18.44 -2.84
N LYS A 98 -7.71 -18.37 -3.87
CA LYS A 98 -7.28 -18.50 -5.28
C LYS A 98 -6.28 -17.42 -5.71
N SER A 99 -6.31 -16.24 -5.12
CA SER A 99 -5.42 -15.12 -5.46
C SER A 99 -4.09 -15.12 -4.71
N ILE A 100 -3.97 -15.86 -3.62
CA ILE A 100 -2.80 -15.85 -2.73
C ILE A 100 -2.11 -17.21 -2.69
N LEU A 101 -2.87 -18.32 -2.72
CA LEU A 101 -2.30 -19.66 -2.64
C LEU A 101 -1.53 -20.02 -3.90
N LEU A 102 -0.42 -20.72 -3.70
CA LEU A 102 0.44 -21.18 -4.79
C LEU A 102 -0.15 -22.42 -5.45
N PRO A 103 -0.33 -22.43 -6.78
CA PRO A 103 -0.78 -23.61 -7.50
C PRO A 103 0.32 -24.69 -7.54
N MET A 104 -0.06 -25.97 -7.47
CA MET A 104 0.85 -27.10 -7.64
C MET A 104 1.35 -27.16 -9.10
N LYS A 105 2.63 -27.50 -9.30
CA LYS A 105 3.30 -27.47 -10.62
C LYS A 105 3.90 -28.83 -11.02
N GLU A 106 3.89 -29.84 -10.15
CA GLU A 106 4.48 -31.17 -10.38
C GLU A 106 5.99 -31.14 -10.75
N ASP A 107 6.72 -30.17 -10.20
CA ASP A 107 8.15 -29.92 -10.47
C ASP A 107 9.10 -30.39 -9.36
N GLY A 108 8.59 -31.20 -8.41
CA GLY A 108 9.35 -31.69 -7.26
C GLY A 108 9.37 -30.75 -6.06
N LEU A 109 8.83 -29.52 -6.16
CA LEU A 109 8.77 -28.53 -5.08
C LEU A 109 7.37 -28.41 -4.46
N ASP A 110 6.42 -29.29 -4.82
CA ASP A 110 5.04 -29.17 -4.36
C ASP A 110 4.87 -29.36 -2.87
N HIS A 111 5.74 -30.14 -2.21
CA HIS A 111 5.75 -30.25 -0.75
C HIS A 111 6.04 -28.91 -0.05
N TYR A 112 6.88 -28.04 -0.63
CA TYR A 112 7.12 -26.69 -0.12
C TYR A 112 5.94 -25.75 -0.44
N ARG A 113 5.23 -25.96 -1.58
CA ARG A 113 4.00 -25.21 -1.89
C ARG A 113 2.89 -25.56 -0.92
N GLU A 114 2.69 -26.85 -0.61
CA GLU A 114 1.73 -27.30 0.39
C GLU A 114 2.01 -26.64 1.74
N GLU A 115 3.25 -26.75 2.24
CA GLU A 115 3.65 -26.17 3.52
C GLU A 115 3.46 -24.64 3.55
N TYR A 116 3.87 -23.94 2.48
CA TYR A 116 3.71 -22.48 2.36
C TYR A 116 2.23 -22.09 2.34
N ASN A 117 1.41 -22.82 1.60
CA ASN A 117 -0.04 -22.63 1.55
C ASN A 117 -0.71 -22.86 2.92
N GLU A 118 -0.30 -23.86 3.67
CA GLU A 118 -0.78 -24.10 5.03
C GLU A 118 -0.45 -22.92 5.96
N VAL A 119 0.76 -22.37 5.85
CA VAL A 119 1.15 -21.17 6.60
C VAL A 119 0.24 -19.99 6.24
N LEU A 120 0.02 -19.71 4.94
CA LEU A 120 -0.86 -18.64 4.50
C LEU A 120 -2.30 -18.85 4.99
N LEU A 121 -2.84 -20.07 4.89
CA LEU A 121 -4.19 -20.41 5.37
C LEU A 121 -4.30 -20.21 6.88
N SER A 122 -3.27 -20.57 7.66
CA SER A 122 -3.25 -20.36 9.11
C SER A 122 -3.32 -18.86 9.46
N LYS A 123 -2.67 -18.00 8.67
CA LYS A 123 -2.72 -16.55 8.83
C LYS A 123 -4.10 -15.97 8.50
N ILE A 124 -4.78 -16.51 7.51
CA ILE A 124 -6.13 -16.11 7.10
C ILE A 124 -7.16 -16.56 8.15
N THR A 125 -7.05 -17.78 8.65
CA THR A 125 -8.01 -18.37 9.59
C THR A 125 -7.80 -17.95 11.04
N GLY A 126 -6.55 -17.68 11.42
CA GLY A 126 -6.16 -17.26 12.78
C GLY A 126 -6.47 -15.81 13.12
N THR A 127 -6.76 -14.97 12.13
CA THR A 127 -7.14 -13.58 12.32
C THR A 127 -8.66 -13.45 12.26
N ASN A 128 -9.25 -12.89 13.30
CA ASN A 128 -10.67 -12.47 13.30
C ASN A 128 -10.97 -11.39 12.25
N ASN A 129 -9.98 -10.92 11.51
CA ASN A 129 -10.00 -9.75 10.66
C ASN A 129 -9.82 -10.07 9.15
N SER A 130 -10.62 -11.01 8.63
CA SER A 130 -10.79 -11.16 7.16
C SER A 130 -11.66 -10.04 6.60
N ILE A 131 -11.41 -8.77 7.03
CA ILE A 131 -12.22 -7.63 6.66
C ILE A 131 -11.38 -6.63 5.90
N TYR A 132 -11.84 -6.31 4.70
CA TYR A 132 -11.35 -5.23 3.88
C TYR A 132 -12.27 -4.02 4.05
N GLN A 133 -11.68 -2.86 4.37
CA GLN A 133 -12.41 -1.60 4.51
C GLN A 133 -12.32 -0.79 3.22
N GLU A 134 -13.45 -0.50 2.63
CA GLU A 134 -13.56 0.42 1.50
C GLU A 134 -14.21 1.73 1.94
N ARG A 135 -13.75 2.82 1.37
CA ARG A 135 -14.23 4.17 1.69
C ARG A 135 -14.81 4.83 0.46
N TYR A 136 -15.99 5.42 0.65
CA TYR A 136 -16.72 6.07 -0.43
C TYR A 136 -17.19 7.46 -0.01
N LEU A 137 -17.11 8.39 -0.95
CA LEU A 137 -17.78 9.69 -0.87
C LEU A 137 -18.86 9.75 -1.93
N THR A 138 -20.13 9.74 -1.52
CA THR A 138 -21.27 9.86 -2.43
C THR A 138 -21.82 11.28 -2.35
N VAL A 139 -21.75 12.01 -3.46
CA VAL A 139 -22.34 13.34 -3.59
C VAL A 139 -23.67 13.23 -4.31
N SER A 140 -24.68 13.93 -3.82
CA SER A 140 -26.00 13.96 -4.45
C SER A 140 -26.53 15.40 -4.56
N VAL A 141 -27.23 15.66 -5.67
CA VAL A 141 -27.73 16.99 -6.03
C VAL A 141 -29.06 16.88 -6.77
N HIS A 142 -29.95 17.86 -6.57
CA HIS A 142 -31.16 18.00 -7.36
C HIS A 142 -30.87 18.75 -8.66
N LYS A 143 -31.13 18.13 -9.81
CA LYS A 143 -30.96 18.72 -11.14
C LYS A 143 -32.18 18.43 -12.02
N ARG A 144 -32.33 19.20 -13.09
CA ARG A 144 -33.45 19.03 -14.02
C ARG A 144 -33.18 17.94 -15.06
N SER A 145 -31.91 17.80 -15.46
CA SER A 145 -31.47 16.85 -16.49
C SER A 145 -30.22 16.08 -16.05
N ILE A 146 -29.95 14.98 -16.75
CA ILE A 146 -28.72 14.21 -16.57
C ILE A 146 -27.48 15.00 -17.02
N ASP A 147 -27.60 15.84 -18.05
CA ASP A 147 -26.47 16.60 -18.58
C ASP A 147 -26.05 17.70 -17.59
N ASP A 148 -27.03 18.37 -16.95
CA ASP A 148 -26.76 19.31 -15.85
C ASP A 148 -26.07 18.59 -14.67
N ALA A 149 -26.47 17.35 -14.38
CA ALA A 149 -25.86 16.55 -13.33
C ALA A 149 -24.42 16.15 -13.70
N ARG A 150 -24.15 15.73 -14.95
CA ARG A 150 -22.81 15.41 -15.45
C ARG A 150 -21.86 16.59 -15.34
N THR A 151 -22.28 17.76 -15.82
CA THR A 151 -21.48 18.98 -15.72
C THR A 151 -21.14 19.31 -14.27
N TYR A 152 -22.10 19.17 -13.38
CA TYR A 152 -21.90 19.39 -11.96
C TYR A 152 -20.91 18.38 -11.36
N PHE A 153 -21.08 17.07 -11.60
CA PHE A 153 -20.21 16.03 -11.06
C PHE A 153 -18.80 16.06 -11.66
N ALA A 154 -18.62 16.53 -12.88
CA ALA A 154 -17.29 16.74 -13.46
C ALA A 154 -16.50 17.80 -12.67
N ARG A 155 -17.16 18.94 -12.32
CA ARG A 155 -16.53 20.00 -11.53
C ARG A 155 -16.21 19.55 -10.11
N ILE A 156 -17.22 19.13 -9.36
CA ILE A 156 -17.03 18.76 -7.95
C ILE A 156 -16.12 17.54 -7.78
N GLY A 157 -16.10 16.66 -8.80
CA GLY A 157 -15.21 15.50 -8.78
C GLY A 157 -13.74 15.90 -8.85
N THR A 158 -13.40 16.91 -9.64
CA THR A 158 -12.03 17.45 -9.67
C THR A 158 -11.63 18.05 -8.32
N ASP A 159 -12.53 18.81 -7.71
CA ASP A 159 -12.29 19.42 -6.41
C ASP A 159 -12.07 18.33 -5.31
N ILE A 160 -12.92 17.30 -5.29
CA ILE A 160 -12.79 16.16 -4.36
C ILE A 160 -11.45 15.44 -4.54
N VAL A 161 -11.07 15.12 -5.78
CA VAL A 161 -9.80 14.43 -6.07
C VAL A 161 -8.61 15.28 -5.62
N THR A 162 -8.66 16.59 -5.85
CA THR A 162 -7.58 17.52 -5.45
C THR A 162 -7.43 17.61 -3.93
N HIS A 163 -8.52 17.74 -3.18
CA HIS A 163 -8.47 17.81 -1.72
C HIS A 163 -8.04 16.49 -1.10
N LEU A 164 -8.52 15.35 -1.61
CA LEU A 164 -8.09 14.04 -1.12
C LEU A 164 -6.61 13.76 -1.45
N ALA A 165 -6.11 14.25 -2.59
CA ALA A 165 -4.70 14.15 -2.92
C ALA A 165 -3.79 14.94 -1.96
N LYS A 166 -4.23 16.11 -1.44
CA LYS A 166 -3.52 16.82 -0.37
C LYS A 166 -3.35 15.95 0.89
N LEU A 167 -4.38 15.18 1.24
CA LEU A 167 -4.36 14.21 2.33
C LEU A 167 -3.53 12.95 2.03
N SER A 168 -2.85 12.89 0.88
CA SER A 168 -2.17 11.66 0.41
C SER A 168 -3.13 10.48 0.17
N SER A 169 -4.42 10.75 -0.03
CA SER A 169 -5.44 9.78 -0.42
C SER A 169 -5.71 9.90 -1.92
N THR A 170 -5.79 8.78 -2.61
CA THR A 170 -6.21 8.75 -4.02
C THR A 170 -7.72 8.58 -4.11
N ALA A 171 -8.35 9.25 -5.06
CA ALA A 171 -9.79 9.14 -5.27
C ALA A 171 -10.15 8.92 -6.74
N GLU A 172 -11.12 8.04 -6.99
CA GLU A 172 -11.63 7.75 -8.33
C GLU A 172 -13.15 7.72 -8.36
N GLY A 173 -13.74 8.26 -9.43
CA GLY A 173 -15.18 8.18 -9.63
C GLY A 173 -15.59 6.81 -10.15
N LEU A 174 -16.48 6.12 -9.43
CA LEU A 174 -16.96 4.80 -9.80
C LEU A 174 -17.86 4.85 -11.04
N ASP A 175 -17.76 3.84 -11.90
CA ASP A 175 -18.70 3.56 -12.97
C ASP A 175 -19.95 2.82 -12.45
N ALA A 176 -20.87 2.46 -13.36
CA ALA A 176 -22.12 1.82 -12.98
C ALA A 176 -21.91 0.43 -12.38
N GLU A 177 -21.02 -0.35 -12.95
CA GLU A 177 -20.74 -1.73 -12.49
C GLU A 177 -20.10 -1.73 -11.11
N SER A 178 -19.01 -0.99 -10.95
CA SER A 178 -18.29 -0.86 -9.66
C SER A 178 -19.20 -0.33 -8.57
N ARG A 179 -20.09 0.60 -8.90
CA ARG A 179 -21.03 1.17 -7.93
C ARG A 179 -22.15 0.19 -7.57
N LEU A 180 -22.66 -0.59 -8.52
CA LEU A 180 -23.64 -1.64 -8.25
C LEU A 180 -23.03 -2.82 -7.49
N GLN A 181 -21.74 -3.09 -7.68
CA GLN A 181 -21.03 -4.15 -6.96
C GLN A 181 -21.09 -3.92 -5.43
N ILE A 182 -21.01 -2.68 -4.96
CA ILE A 182 -21.12 -2.35 -3.51
C ILE A 182 -22.45 -2.90 -2.95
N PHE A 183 -23.56 -2.72 -3.67
CA PHE A 183 -24.88 -3.17 -3.24
C PHE A 183 -25.05 -4.68 -3.39
N ARG A 184 -24.48 -5.24 -4.46
CA ARG A 184 -24.49 -6.69 -4.67
C ARG A 184 -23.77 -7.42 -3.54
N ASP A 185 -22.58 -6.96 -3.17
CA ASP A 185 -21.79 -7.53 -2.07
C ASP A 185 -22.55 -7.44 -0.74
N PHE A 186 -23.23 -6.34 -0.49
CA PHE A 186 -24.07 -6.19 0.70
C PHE A 186 -25.29 -7.13 0.69
N PHE A 187 -26.02 -7.19 -0.43
CA PHE A 187 -27.28 -7.94 -0.51
C PHE A 187 -27.11 -9.44 -0.73
N LYS A 188 -26.14 -9.84 -1.55
CA LYS A 188 -25.89 -11.24 -1.91
C LYS A 188 -24.71 -11.87 -1.17
N GLY A 189 -23.75 -11.06 -0.68
CA GLY A 189 -22.53 -11.57 -0.05
C GLY A 189 -21.73 -12.46 -0.99
N ASP A 190 -21.32 -13.62 -0.52
CA ASP A 190 -20.43 -14.55 -1.24
C ASP A 190 -21.12 -15.39 -2.31
N VAL A 191 -22.37 -15.08 -2.68
CA VAL A 191 -23.07 -15.82 -3.75
C VAL A 191 -22.36 -15.59 -5.08
N PRO A 192 -21.93 -16.66 -5.78
CA PRO A 192 -21.23 -16.54 -7.06
C PRO A 192 -22.03 -15.74 -8.08
N GLN A 193 -21.32 -15.02 -8.95
CA GLN A 193 -21.96 -14.23 -9.99
C GLN A 193 -22.56 -15.15 -11.07
N ALA A 194 -23.88 -15.16 -11.16
CA ALA A 194 -24.60 -16.00 -12.12
C ALA A 194 -24.39 -15.57 -13.58
N PHE A 195 -24.17 -14.27 -13.81
CA PHE A 195 -23.92 -13.70 -15.15
C PHE A 195 -23.16 -12.37 -15.02
N PRO A 196 -22.30 -12.00 -16.01
CA PRO A 196 -21.57 -10.75 -15.98
C PRO A 196 -22.51 -9.55 -16.10
N PHE A 197 -22.09 -8.41 -15.53
CA PHE A 197 -22.83 -7.16 -15.68
C PHE A 197 -22.73 -6.66 -17.12
N ASP A 198 -23.87 -6.40 -17.76
CA ASP A 198 -23.94 -5.76 -19.08
C ASP A 198 -25.17 -4.86 -19.19
N LEU A 199 -24.94 -3.56 -18.98
CA LEU A 199 -26.00 -2.55 -19.01
C LEU A 199 -26.76 -2.52 -20.35
N LYS A 200 -26.08 -2.81 -21.47
CA LYS A 200 -26.70 -2.85 -22.81
C LYS A 200 -27.62 -4.07 -22.97
N GLN A 201 -27.24 -5.22 -22.40
CA GLN A 201 -28.07 -6.40 -22.40
C GLN A 201 -29.34 -6.23 -21.56
N PHE A 202 -29.23 -5.65 -20.37
CA PHE A 202 -30.39 -5.34 -19.54
C PHE A 202 -31.40 -4.46 -20.30
N ALA A 203 -30.92 -3.40 -20.98
CA ALA A 203 -31.76 -2.53 -21.79
C ALA A 203 -32.42 -3.28 -22.96
N LYS A 204 -31.69 -4.18 -23.66
CA LYS A 204 -32.22 -4.94 -24.80
C LYS A 204 -33.21 -6.02 -24.39
N LYS A 205 -32.97 -6.73 -23.28
CA LYS A 205 -33.83 -7.82 -22.80
C LYS A 205 -35.04 -7.33 -22.00
N GLY A 206 -35.14 -6.02 -21.70
CA GLY A 206 -36.20 -5.47 -20.86
C GLY A 206 -36.15 -5.93 -19.40
N THR A 207 -35.02 -6.49 -18.95
CA THR A 207 -34.82 -6.92 -17.57
C THR A 207 -34.27 -5.75 -16.74
N SER A 208 -34.54 -5.78 -15.44
CA SER A 208 -34.08 -4.74 -14.53
C SER A 208 -32.60 -4.95 -14.16
N PHE A 209 -31.78 -3.91 -14.19
CA PHE A 209 -30.42 -3.95 -13.63
C PHE A 209 -30.42 -4.34 -12.16
N LYS A 210 -31.54 -4.14 -11.45
CA LYS A 210 -31.70 -4.53 -10.05
C LYS A 210 -31.62 -6.04 -9.83
N ASP A 211 -31.97 -6.85 -10.84
CA ASP A 211 -31.93 -8.32 -10.76
C ASP A 211 -30.48 -8.83 -10.54
N TRP A 212 -29.50 -8.04 -10.97
CA TRP A 212 -28.10 -8.38 -10.77
C TRP A 212 -27.64 -8.24 -9.30
N MET A 213 -28.22 -7.32 -8.53
CA MET A 213 -27.80 -7.01 -7.17
C MET A 213 -28.84 -7.34 -6.08
N CYS A 214 -30.13 -7.52 -6.43
CA CYS A 214 -31.18 -7.81 -5.46
C CYS A 214 -30.97 -9.15 -4.76
N PRO A 215 -31.25 -9.26 -3.47
CA PRO A 215 -31.37 -10.52 -2.77
C PRO A 215 -32.67 -11.24 -3.15
N ASP A 216 -32.79 -12.51 -2.81
CA ASP A 216 -33.97 -13.31 -3.12
C ASP A 216 -35.18 -12.92 -2.26
N SER A 217 -34.95 -12.53 -1.00
CA SER A 217 -36.00 -12.06 -0.08
C SER A 217 -35.50 -10.94 0.83
N MET A 218 -36.43 -10.09 1.24
CA MET A 218 -36.24 -9.06 2.27
C MET A 218 -37.47 -9.02 3.19
N GLU A 219 -37.24 -9.20 4.48
CA GLU A 219 -38.29 -9.12 5.51
C GLU A 219 -37.91 -8.02 6.51
N PHE A 220 -38.84 -7.16 6.86
CA PHE A 220 -38.60 -6.04 7.78
C PHE A 220 -39.47 -6.16 9.00
N GLU A 221 -38.80 -6.22 10.14
CA GLU A 221 -39.39 -6.32 11.45
C GLU A 221 -39.31 -4.98 12.21
N ARG A 222 -39.78 -4.97 13.46
CA ARG A 222 -39.79 -3.77 14.30
C ARG A 222 -38.42 -3.13 14.47
N ASP A 223 -37.40 -3.93 14.77
CA ASP A 223 -36.06 -3.50 15.19
C ASP A 223 -34.91 -4.14 14.40
N HIS A 224 -35.23 -4.96 13.43
CA HIS A 224 -34.26 -5.63 12.54
C HIS A 224 -34.91 -5.97 11.20
N PHE A 225 -34.11 -6.49 10.29
CA PHE A 225 -34.57 -7.01 9.00
C PHE A 225 -33.83 -8.32 8.68
N LYS A 226 -34.35 -9.05 7.70
CA LYS A 226 -33.75 -10.26 7.18
C LYS A 226 -33.54 -10.12 5.67
N ILE A 227 -32.36 -10.51 5.17
CA ILE A 227 -31.98 -10.53 3.75
C ILE A 227 -31.52 -11.96 3.43
N GLY A 228 -32.33 -12.73 2.69
CA GLY A 228 -32.09 -14.15 2.55
C GLY A 228 -32.05 -14.82 3.92
N ASP A 229 -30.94 -15.47 4.27
CA ASP A 229 -30.74 -16.11 5.57
C ASP A 229 -30.04 -15.24 6.61
N ARG A 230 -29.56 -14.04 6.23
CA ARG A 230 -28.83 -13.13 7.13
C ARG A 230 -29.77 -12.14 7.82
N TYR A 231 -29.46 -11.84 9.08
CA TYR A 231 -30.14 -10.83 9.88
C TYR A 231 -29.38 -9.52 9.84
N GLY A 232 -30.08 -8.39 9.78
CA GLY A 232 -29.48 -7.07 9.79
C GLY A 232 -30.17 -6.09 10.70
N ARG A 233 -29.47 -5.08 11.18
CA ARG A 233 -30.01 -4.02 12.04
C ARG A 233 -29.39 -2.69 11.70
N VAL A 234 -30.23 -1.66 11.63
CA VAL A 234 -29.81 -0.28 11.46
C VAL A 234 -29.77 0.43 12.79
N LEU A 235 -28.64 1.04 13.07
CA LEU A 235 -28.36 1.91 14.21
C LEU A 235 -28.17 3.35 13.71
N TYR A 236 -28.40 4.32 14.60
CA TYR A 236 -28.11 5.72 14.34
C TYR A 236 -27.58 6.40 15.60
N MET A 237 -26.76 7.43 15.43
CA MET A 237 -26.29 8.23 16.55
C MET A 237 -27.42 9.16 16.99
N GLN A 238 -27.92 8.92 18.19
CA GLN A 238 -29.02 9.68 18.79
C GLN A 238 -28.48 10.96 19.45
N ASP A 239 -27.36 10.85 20.16
CA ASP A 239 -26.73 11.96 20.83
C ASP A 239 -25.20 11.87 20.80
N TYR A 240 -24.53 13.02 20.72
CA TYR A 240 -23.07 13.14 20.69
C TYR A 240 -22.60 13.74 22.00
N ALA A 241 -21.42 13.34 22.46
CA ALA A 241 -20.74 14.02 23.56
C ALA A 241 -20.38 15.45 23.18
N SER A 242 -20.20 16.32 24.16
CA SER A 242 -19.71 17.68 23.96
C SER A 242 -18.29 17.69 23.39
N TYR A 243 -17.51 16.64 23.64
CA TYR A 243 -16.19 16.39 23.10
C TYR A 243 -16.11 14.94 22.60
N VAL A 244 -15.95 14.77 21.30
CA VAL A 244 -15.77 13.47 20.65
C VAL A 244 -14.29 13.32 20.30
N LYS A 245 -13.74 12.13 20.50
CA LYS A 245 -12.37 11.80 20.10
C LYS A 245 -12.34 11.32 18.64
N ASP A 246 -11.22 11.57 17.97
CA ASP A 246 -10.97 11.19 16.58
C ASP A 246 -10.82 9.67 16.35
N ASP A 247 -10.71 8.87 17.42
CA ASP A 247 -10.64 7.41 17.37
C ASP A 247 -12.02 6.72 17.37
N MET A 248 -13.11 7.43 17.62
CA MET A 248 -14.47 6.85 17.72
C MET A 248 -14.90 6.12 16.44
N ILE A 249 -14.68 6.73 15.27
CA ILE A 249 -15.09 6.13 13.99
C ILE A 249 -14.25 4.88 13.70
N SER A 250 -12.95 4.91 13.95
CA SER A 250 -12.09 3.75 13.76
C SER A 250 -12.45 2.61 14.69
N GLU A 251 -12.75 2.87 15.97
CA GLU A 251 -13.19 1.84 16.93
C GLU A 251 -14.55 1.22 16.56
N LEU A 252 -15.50 2.02 16.06
CA LEU A 252 -16.79 1.51 15.57
C LEU A 252 -16.61 0.65 14.31
N CYS A 253 -15.63 0.97 13.47
CA CYS A 253 -15.32 0.22 12.25
C CYS A 253 -14.33 -0.93 12.47
N ASP A 254 -13.65 -1.00 13.62
CA ASP A 254 -12.83 -2.17 14.01
C ASP A 254 -13.74 -3.32 14.48
N PHE A 255 -14.58 -3.76 13.56
CA PHE A 255 -15.62 -4.74 13.78
C PHE A 255 -15.49 -5.87 12.78
N SER A 256 -15.25 -7.08 13.26
CA SER A 256 -14.87 -8.26 12.46
C SER A 256 -16.02 -8.88 11.63
N ARG A 257 -17.03 -8.09 11.24
CA ARG A 257 -18.17 -8.54 10.43
C ARG A 257 -18.58 -7.51 9.40
N ASN A 258 -19.48 -7.88 8.52
CA ASN A 258 -20.05 -6.96 7.53
C ASN A 258 -20.77 -5.81 8.23
N LEU A 259 -20.26 -4.61 8.01
CA LEU A 259 -20.77 -3.39 8.59
C LEU A 259 -20.63 -2.26 7.56
N ILE A 260 -21.64 -1.44 7.43
CA ILE A 260 -21.55 -0.17 6.70
C ILE A 260 -21.87 0.96 7.68
N LEU A 261 -20.92 1.88 7.84
CA LEU A 261 -21.10 3.13 8.57
C LEU A 261 -21.18 4.27 7.56
N SER A 262 -22.18 5.14 7.71
CA SER A 262 -22.33 6.32 6.84
C SER A 262 -22.54 7.59 7.64
N ILE A 263 -21.86 8.66 7.23
CA ILE A 263 -21.97 10.01 7.76
C ILE A 263 -22.56 10.87 6.65
N ASP A 264 -23.83 11.27 6.79
CA ASP A 264 -24.45 12.23 5.89
C ASP A 264 -24.11 13.65 6.34
N ILE A 265 -23.69 14.48 5.40
CA ILE A 265 -23.26 15.87 5.62
C ILE A 265 -24.03 16.77 4.66
N LEU A 266 -24.69 17.78 5.22
CA LEU A 266 -25.46 18.76 4.47
C LEU A 266 -24.93 20.16 4.80
N PRO A 267 -24.09 20.75 3.95
CA PRO A 267 -23.57 22.10 4.15
C PRO A 267 -24.69 23.14 4.06
N VAL A 268 -24.71 24.10 4.99
CA VAL A 268 -25.66 25.20 5.04
C VAL A 268 -24.99 26.47 4.47
N PRO A 269 -25.70 27.30 3.67
CA PRO A 269 -25.15 28.59 3.24
C PRO A 269 -24.78 29.45 4.44
N THR A 270 -23.59 30.08 4.40
CA THR A 270 -23.04 30.81 5.54
C THR A 270 -23.95 31.96 6.01
N ASP A 271 -24.58 32.69 5.08
CA ASP A 271 -25.52 33.76 5.41
C ASP A 271 -26.78 33.24 6.09
N GLU A 272 -27.29 32.07 5.71
CA GLU A 272 -28.43 31.42 6.33
C GLU A 272 -28.06 30.86 7.71
N ALA A 273 -26.85 30.27 7.84
CA ALA A 273 -26.31 29.73 9.07
C ALA A 273 -26.14 30.82 10.15
N VAL A 274 -25.47 31.90 9.82
CA VAL A 274 -25.26 33.04 10.74
C VAL A 274 -26.61 33.61 11.20
N ARG A 275 -27.57 33.79 10.28
CA ARG A 275 -28.92 34.28 10.63
C ARG A 275 -29.68 33.35 11.57
N GLU A 276 -29.59 32.04 11.34
CA GLU A 276 -30.26 31.03 12.18
C GLU A 276 -29.65 31.05 13.61
N ILE A 277 -28.32 31.10 13.72
CA ILE A 277 -27.66 31.12 15.04
C ILE A 277 -27.91 32.46 15.76
N GLN A 278 -27.94 33.58 15.05
CA GLN A 278 -28.34 34.88 15.62
C GLN A 278 -29.76 34.85 16.18
N ASN A 279 -30.72 34.27 15.44
CA ASN A 279 -32.11 34.10 15.88
C ASN A 279 -32.19 33.19 17.12
N ARG A 280 -31.41 32.11 17.13
CA ARG A 280 -31.32 31.21 18.29
C ARG A 280 -30.74 31.90 19.50
N LEU A 281 -29.68 32.69 19.32
CA LEU A 281 -29.06 33.47 20.40
C LEU A 281 -30.06 34.48 20.98
N LEU A 282 -30.79 35.19 20.12
CA LEU A 282 -31.84 36.11 20.55
C LEU A 282 -32.95 35.41 21.36
N GLY A 283 -33.33 34.19 20.97
CA GLY A 283 -34.26 33.37 21.71
C GLY A 283 -33.73 32.98 23.11
N VAL A 284 -32.49 32.56 23.19
CA VAL A 284 -31.82 32.21 24.46
C VAL A 284 -31.71 33.45 25.39
N GLU A 285 -31.25 34.58 24.87
CA GLU A 285 -31.15 35.84 25.59
C GLU A 285 -32.52 36.33 26.11
N THR A 286 -33.57 36.15 25.31
CA THR A 286 -34.96 36.45 25.70
C THR A 286 -35.42 35.53 26.86
N ASN A 287 -35.08 34.24 26.79
CA ASN A 287 -35.43 33.30 27.87
C ASN A 287 -34.69 33.64 29.17
N VAL A 288 -33.41 33.96 29.11
CA VAL A 288 -32.62 34.40 30.27
C VAL A 288 -33.23 35.67 30.86
N THR A 289 -33.55 36.67 30.04
CA THR A 289 -34.16 37.94 30.44
C THR A 289 -35.54 37.71 31.11
N ASN A 290 -36.38 36.86 30.53
CA ASN A 290 -37.70 36.53 31.06
C ASN A 290 -37.58 35.80 32.40
N TRP A 291 -36.59 34.90 32.54
CA TRP A 291 -36.32 34.22 33.79
C TRP A 291 -35.89 35.23 34.88
N GLN A 292 -34.96 36.12 34.56
CA GLN A 292 -34.51 37.18 35.48
C GLN A 292 -35.67 38.10 35.92
N ARG A 293 -36.53 38.51 34.95
CA ARG A 293 -37.72 39.31 35.25
C ARG A 293 -38.68 38.59 36.21
N ARG A 294 -38.90 37.28 36.05
CA ARG A 294 -39.72 36.48 36.97
C ARG A 294 -39.11 36.40 38.36
N GLN A 295 -37.78 36.23 38.48
CA GLN A 295 -37.12 36.21 39.77
C GLN A 295 -37.21 37.56 40.48
N ASN A 296 -37.01 38.65 39.74
CA ASN A 296 -37.14 40.01 40.27
C ASN A 296 -38.57 40.31 40.77
N ALA A 297 -39.57 39.85 40.02
CA ALA A 297 -41.00 39.98 40.43
C ALA A 297 -41.32 39.20 41.72
N ASN A 298 -40.55 38.13 41.98
CA ASN A 298 -40.64 37.34 43.23
C ASN A 298 -39.73 37.87 44.34
N ASN A 299 -39.16 39.09 44.21
CA ASN A 299 -38.19 39.71 45.14
C ASN A 299 -36.91 38.92 45.34
N ASN A 300 -36.51 38.09 44.41
CA ASN A 300 -35.30 37.28 44.45
C ASN A 300 -34.22 37.89 43.51
N PHE A 301 -33.68 39.04 43.90
CA PHE A 301 -32.73 39.84 43.10
C PHE A 301 -31.31 39.23 43.00
N SER A 302 -30.97 38.28 43.85
CA SER A 302 -29.69 37.56 43.86
C SER A 302 -29.74 36.19 43.16
N ALA A 303 -30.84 35.87 42.48
CA ALA A 303 -31.00 34.60 41.82
C ALA A 303 -29.98 34.45 40.66
N ILE A 304 -29.16 33.42 40.72
CA ILE A 304 -28.17 33.06 39.68
C ILE A 304 -28.92 32.36 38.53
N VAL A 305 -28.63 32.77 37.30
CA VAL A 305 -29.20 32.10 36.09
C VAL A 305 -28.91 30.60 36.17
N PRO A 306 -29.90 29.74 35.90
CA PRO A 306 -29.67 28.30 35.85
C PRO A 306 -28.52 27.92 34.92
N TYR A 307 -27.69 26.97 35.37
CA TYR A 307 -26.52 26.53 34.64
C TYR A 307 -26.82 26.14 33.17
N ASP A 308 -27.92 25.44 32.95
CA ASP A 308 -28.35 25.00 31.63
C ASP A 308 -28.62 26.17 30.66
N MET A 309 -29.21 27.25 31.15
CA MET A 309 -29.44 28.47 30.35
C MET A 309 -28.15 29.22 30.03
N GLU A 310 -27.24 29.29 30.99
CA GLU A 310 -25.94 29.93 30.80
C GLU A 310 -25.05 29.12 29.87
N LEU A 311 -25.10 27.78 29.94
CA LEU A 311 -24.41 26.86 29.04
C LEU A 311 -24.94 27.03 27.61
N GLN A 312 -26.27 27.01 27.42
CA GLN A 312 -26.85 27.22 26.07
C GLN A 312 -26.49 28.58 25.50
N ARG A 313 -26.43 29.61 26.33
CA ARG A 313 -26.02 30.97 25.91
C ARG A 313 -24.58 30.98 25.44
N LYS A 314 -23.68 30.35 26.22
CA LYS A 314 -22.26 30.25 25.91
C LYS A 314 -22.03 29.46 24.62
N GLU A 315 -22.59 28.26 24.50
CA GLU A 315 -22.47 27.42 23.31
C GLU A 315 -23.00 28.12 22.04
N THR A 316 -24.13 28.85 22.14
CA THR A 316 -24.68 29.56 20.99
C THR A 316 -23.81 30.74 20.56
N LYS A 317 -23.17 31.44 21.51
CA LYS A 317 -22.20 32.50 21.22
C LYS A 317 -20.95 31.94 20.58
N GLU A 318 -20.35 30.89 21.15
CA GLU A 318 -19.18 30.23 20.60
C GLU A 318 -19.44 29.78 19.15
N MET A 319 -20.60 29.17 18.88
CA MET A 319 -20.98 28.76 17.53
C MET A 319 -21.11 29.97 16.58
N LEU A 320 -21.62 31.11 17.04
CA LEU A 320 -21.69 32.35 16.23
C LEU A 320 -20.27 32.86 15.92
N ASP A 321 -19.41 32.88 16.91
CA ASP A 321 -18.00 33.29 16.75
C ASP A 321 -17.25 32.38 15.79
N ASP A 322 -17.45 31.06 15.87
CA ASP A 322 -16.86 30.09 14.94
C ASP A 322 -17.26 30.36 13.48
N LEU A 323 -18.55 30.66 13.25
CA LEU A 323 -19.06 30.92 11.92
C LEU A 323 -18.64 32.29 11.34
N THR A 324 -18.32 33.28 12.20
CA THR A 324 -18.02 34.66 11.76
C THR A 324 -16.55 34.99 11.76
N THR A 325 -15.74 34.35 12.60
CA THR A 325 -14.33 34.70 12.83
C THR A 325 -13.32 33.58 12.55
N ARG A 326 -13.75 32.31 12.58
CA ARG A 326 -12.84 31.13 12.50
C ARG A 326 -12.95 30.31 11.24
N ASP A 327 -13.55 30.81 10.19
CA ASP A 327 -13.77 30.12 8.88
C ASP A 327 -14.46 28.75 9.01
N GLN A 328 -15.28 28.58 10.06
CA GLN A 328 -16.10 27.40 10.25
C GLN A 328 -17.39 27.51 9.45
N ARG A 329 -17.89 26.39 8.91
CA ARG A 329 -19.21 26.31 8.28
C ARG A 329 -20.19 25.54 9.15
N MET A 330 -21.46 25.89 9.08
CA MET A 330 -22.51 25.10 9.68
C MET A 330 -22.91 23.96 8.76
N MET A 331 -23.02 22.76 9.29
CA MET A 331 -23.45 21.56 8.60
C MET A 331 -24.52 20.85 9.41
N PHE A 332 -25.43 20.16 8.75
CA PHE A 332 -26.25 19.16 9.41
C PHE A 332 -25.66 17.79 9.15
N GLY A 333 -25.43 17.02 10.22
CA GLY A 333 -24.87 15.70 10.15
C GLY A 333 -25.77 14.64 10.77
N ILE A 334 -25.66 13.41 10.24
CA ILE A 334 -26.21 12.21 10.88
C ILE A 334 -25.26 11.05 10.63
N LEU A 335 -24.89 10.34 11.69
CA LEU A 335 -24.18 9.08 11.62
C LEU A 335 -25.17 7.93 11.71
N THR A 336 -25.13 7.05 10.73
CA THR A 336 -25.94 5.84 10.64
C THR A 336 -25.07 4.63 10.36
N MET A 337 -25.52 3.46 10.81
CA MET A 337 -24.77 2.22 10.67
C MET A 337 -25.70 1.06 10.43
N VAL A 338 -25.30 0.11 9.61
CA VAL A 338 -25.95 -1.19 9.46
C VAL A 338 -24.93 -2.30 9.63
N HIS A 339 -25.28 -3.32 10.41
CA HIS A 339 -24.47 -4.53 10.52
C HIS A 339 -25.31 -5.77 10.21
N LEU A 340 -24.63 -6.83 9.74
CA LEU A 340 -25.24 -8.11 9.38
C LEU A 340 -24.67 -9.23 10.25
N ALA A 341 -25.51 -10.22 10.55
CA ALA A 341 -25.14 -11.43 11.29
C ALA A 341 -25.86 -12.66 10.73
N ASP A 342 -25.30 -13.85 10.98
CA ASP A 342 -25.84 -15.11 10.49
C ASP A 342 -27.01 -15.63 11.35
N SER A 343 -27.21 -15.08 12.56
CA SER A 343 -28.30 -15.41 13.45
C SER A 343 -28.79 -14.20 14.25
N LYS A 344 -30.04 -14.26 14.69
CA LYS A 344 -30.63 -13.21 15.52
C LYS A 344 -29.88 -13.02 16.85
N LYS A 345 -29.46 -14.12 17.49
CA LYS A 345 -28.70 -14.07 18.74
C LYS A 345 -27.35 -13.36 18.55
N GLN A 346 -26.67 -13.65 17.46
CA GLN A 346 -25.44 -12.99 17.07
C GLN A 346 -25.68 -11.50 16.82
N LEU A 347 -26.74 -11.16 16.07
CA LEU A 347 -27.13 -9.78 15.79
C LEU A 347 -27.32 -8.97 17.08
N ASP A 348 -27.99 -9.56 18.08
CA ASP A 348 -28.24 -8.90 19.36
C ASP A 348 -26.93 -8.69 20.13
N SER A 349 -26.04 -9.68 20.18
CA SER A 349 -24.73 -9.57 20.82
C SER A 349 -23.85 -8.51 20.13
N ASP A 350 -23.80 -8.52 18.81
CA ASP A 350 -23.04 -7.56 18.01
C ASP A 350 -23.58 -6.13 18.20
N THR A 351 -24.90 -5.97 18.29
CA THR A 351 -25.54 -4.67 18.59
C THR A 351 -25.08 -4.13 19.94
N GLU A 352 -25.10 -4.96 20.99
CA GLU A 352 -24.69 -4.52 22.34
C GLU A 352 -23.21 -4.11 22.37
N LEU A 353 -22.34 -4.81 21.62
CA LEU A 353 -20.94 -4.41 21.48
C LEU A 353 -20.82 -3.02 20.87
N LEU A 354 -21.48 -2.75 19.73
CA LEU A 354 -21.45 -1.45 19.05
C LEU A 354 -22.01 -0.33 19.95
N LEU A 355 -23.10 -0.59 20.66
CA LEU A 355 -23.65 0.35 21.63
C LEU A 355 -22.69 0.62 22.79
N SER A 356 -21.93 -0.40 23.22
CA SER A 356 -20.93 -0.26 24.28
C SER A 356 -19.76 0.61 23.83
N ILE A 357 -19.30 0.46 22.58
CA ILE A 357 -18.24 1.31 22.00
C ILE A 357 -18.72 2.78 21.97
N ALA A 358 -19.94 3.05 21.48
CA ALA A 358 -20.49 4.41 21.49
C ALA A 358 -20.54 5.01 22.91
N ARG A 359 -20.99 4.23 23.92
CA ARG A 359 -21.01 4.65 25.33
C ARG A 359 -19.63 4.95 25.90
N LYS A 360 -18.59 4.20 25.49
CA LYS A 360 -17.18 4.49 25.85
C LYS A 360 -16.77 5.91 25.43
N HIS A 361 -17.27 6.36 24.27
CA HIS A 361 -17.05 7.72 23.77
C HIS A 361 -18.11 8.73 24.26
N LEU A 362 -18.88 8.40 25.29
CA LEU A 362 -19.94 9.23 25.86
C LEU A 362 -21.03 9.62 24.84
N CYS A 363 -21.14 8.86 23.76
CA CYS A 363 -22.16 9.03 22.73
C CYS A 363 -23.31 8.05 22.92
N GLN A 364 -24.50 8.44 22.52
CA GLN A 364 -25.70 7.57 22.59
C GLN A 364 -26.10 7.12 21.18
N MET A 365 -25.90 5.84 20.91
CA MET A 365 -26.39 5.20 19.70
C MET A 365 -27.66 4.39 20.01
N ALA A 366 -28.59 4.35 19.07
CA ALA A 366 -29.86 3.66 19.23
C ALA A 366 -30.26 2.85 18.00
N THR A 367 -31.04 1.81 18.21
CA THR A 367 -31.67 1.00 17.15
C THR A 367 -32.87 1.74 16.58
N LEU A 368 -33.00 1.83 15.26
CA LEU A 368 -34.23 2.31 14.62
C LEU A 368 -35.38 1.32 14.86
N LYS A 369 -36.52 1.84 15.32
CA LYS A 369 -37.74 1.05 15.51
C LYS A 369 -38.77 1.44 14.46
N TRP A 370 -39.32 0.45 13.75
CA TRP A 370 -40.35 0.60 12.69
C TRP A 370 -39.88 1.41 11.46
N GLN A 371 -38.56 1.71 11.36
CA GLN A 371 -37.96 2.48 10.27
C GLN A 371 -36.72 1.78 9.68
N GLN A 372 -36.65 0.45 9.76
CA GLN A 372 -35.49 -0.29 9.28
C GLN A 372 -35.29 -0.15 7.77
N VAL A 373 -36.36 -0.08 6.96
CA VAL A 373 -36.30 0.17 5.51
C VAL A 373 -35.73 1.56 5.21
N ASP A 374 -36.26 2.60 5.88
CA ASP A 374 -35.81 3.97 5.67
C ASP A 374 -34.36 4.16 6.16
N GLY A 375 -34.02 3.49 7.28
CA GLY A 375 -32.67 3.44 7.81
C GLY A 375 -31.70 2.77 6.84
N LEU A 376 -32.01 1.58 6.34
CA LEU A 376 -31.18 0.85 5.38
C LEU A 376 -30.91 1.68 4.12
N ASN A 377 -31.97 2.30 3.57
CA ASN A 377 -31.85 3.18 2.40
C ASN A 377 -31.11 4.49 2.71
N THR A 378 -30.97 4.87 3.98
CA THR A 378 -30.13 6.00 4.38
C THR A 378 -28.67 5.60 4.52
N VAL A 379 -28.38 4.44 5.15
CA VAL A 379 -27.00 3.99 5.36
C VAL A 379 -26.29 3.67 4.03
N LEU A 380 -26.98 2.96 3.14
CA LEU A 380 -26.38 2.56 1.86
C LEU A 380 -26.03 3.76 0.99
N PRO A 381 -24.92 3.70 0.19
CA PRO A 381 -24.39 4.83 -0.59
C PRO A 381 -25.23 5.19 -1.83
N TYR A 382 -26.56 5.21 -1.65
CA TYR A 382 -27.48 5.72 -2.69
C TYR A 382 -27.44 7.24 -2.85
N GLY A 383 -26.97 7.94 -1.80
CA GLY A 383 -27.05 9.40 -1.72
C GLY A 383 -28.42 9.90 -1.25
N LEU A 384 -29.13 9.08 -0.49
CA LEU A 384 -30.45 9.39 0.06
C LEU A 384 -30.42 9.51 1.57
N ARG A 385 -31.34 10.29 2.11
CA ARG A 385 -31.59 10.43 3.53
C ARG A 385 -33.09 10.30 3.82
N LYS A 386 -33.51 9.19 4.40
CA LYS A 386 -34.92 8.87 4.67
C LYS A 386 -35.29 8.91 6.14
N ILE A 387 -34.32 9.13 7.04
CA ILE A 387 -34.57 9.30 8.48
C ILE A 387 -34.22 10.74 8.90
N ASN A 388 -34.88 11.18 9.99
CA ASN A 388 -34.70 12.52 10.54
C ASN A 388 -34.08 12.46 11.94
N ALA A 389 -32.75 12.46 12.00
CA ALA A 389 -31.97 12.52 13.24
C ALA A 389 -30.76 13.44 13.03
N LEU A 390 -30.98 14.56 12.33
CA LEU A 390 -29.94 15.53 12.02
C LEU A 390 -29.49 16.26 13.29
N ARG A 391 -28.17 16.47 13.39
CA ARG A 391 -27.52 17.34 14.38
C ARG A 391 -26.86 18.52 13.67
N THR A 392 -26.88 19.68 14.33
CA THR A 392 -26.14 20.85 13.88
C THR A 392 -24.68 20.70 14.33
N LEU A 393 -23.75 20.75 13.38
CA LEU A 393 -22.33 20.59 13.58
C LEU A 393 -21.58 21.79 12.92
N THR A 394 -20.42 22.11 13.42
CA THR A 394 -19.45 22.98 12.73
C THR A 394 -18.55 22.11 11.84
N THR A 395 -17.73 22.75 10.98
CA THR A 395 -16.70 22.04 10.21
C THR A 395 -15.83 21.19 11.12
N GLU A 396 -15.31 21.75 12.19
CA GLU A 396 -14.42 21.07 13.15
C GLU A 396 -15.13 19.89 13.81
N SER A 397 -16.36 20.08 14.30
CA SER A 397 -17.15 18.98 14.90
C SER A 397 -17.46 17.85 13.90
N THR A 398 -17.59 18.17 12.62
CA THR A 398 -17.76 17.18 11.56
C THR A 398 -16.46 16.48 11.22
N ALA A 399 -15.33 17.21 11.21
CA ALA A 399 -14.01 16.70 10.90
C ALA A 399 -13.48 15.72 11.95
N VAL A 400 -13.93 15.83 13.21
CA VAL A 400 -13.61 14.82 14.26
C VAL A 400 -14.13 13.43 13.88
N LEU A 401 -15.20 13.34 13.08
CA LEU A 401 -15.71 12.08 12.53
C LEU A 401 -14.86 11.61 11.34
N ILE A 402 -13.54 11.66 11.48
CA ILE A 402 -12.58 11.38 10.43
C ILE A 402 -12.67 9.91 9.96
N PRO A 403 -12.75 9.64 8.63
CA PRO A 403 -12.95 8.29 8.11
C PRO A 403 -11.63 7.52 7.88
N PHE A 404 -10.52 8.07 8.31
CA PHE A 404 -9.19 7.50 8.06
C PHE A 404 -8.64 6.77 9.29
N HIS A 405 -7.90 5.70 9.04
CA HIS A 405 -7.30 4.88 10.10
C HIS A 405 -5.87 4.46 9.77
N THR A 406 -5.71 3.46 8.90
CA THR A 406 -4.41 2.94 8.48
C THR A 406 -4.46 2.43 7.05
N GLN A 407 -3.37 2.63 6.34
CA GLN A 407 -3.25 2.13 4.97
C GLN A 407 -3.08 0.61 4.95
N GLU A 408 -3.60 0.01 3.91
CA GLU A 408 -3.47 -1.41 3.62
C GLU A 408 -2.68 -1.62 2.32
N ILE A 409 -1.92 -2.70 2.27
CA ILE A 409 -1.22 -3.14 1.07
C ILE A 409 -1.77 -4.52 0.72
N LEU A 410 -2.79 -4.57 -0.13
CA LEU A 410 -3.41 -5.82 -0.57
C LEU A 410 -3.54 -5.81 -2.10
N GLN A 411 -2.56 -6.39 -2.76
CA GLN A 411 -2.51 -6.51 -4.22
C GLN A 411 -2.62 -7.99 -4.61
N PRO A 412 -3.78 -8.46 -5.06
CA PRO A 412 -3.99 -9.87 -5.42
C PRO A 412 -2.95 -10.36 -6.43
N GLY A 413 -2.43 -11.56 -6.21
CA GLY A 413 -1.36 -12.15 -7.02
C GLY A 413 0.05 -11.62 -6.69
N GLY A 414 0.20 -10.77 -5.69
CA GLY A 414 1.48 -10.30 -5.17
C GLY A 414 2.11 -11.27 -4.17
N ILE A 415 3.24 -10.86 -3.62
CA ILE A 415 4.01 -11.60 -2.62
C ILE A 415 3.51 -11.23 -1.23
N TYR A 416 3.37 -12.22 -0.35
CA TYR A 416 3.08 -12.02 1.07
C TYR A 416 4.32 -11.51 1.81
N TYR A 417 4.17 -10.45 2.60
CA TYR A 417 5.25 -9.85 3.38
C TYR A 417 4.97 -9.83 4.90
N GLY A 418 3.82 -10.30 5.33
CA GLY A 418 3.41 -10.30 6.74
C GLY A 418 2.00 -9.80 6.94
N GLN A 419 1.71 -9.34 8.15
CA GLN A 419 0.42 -8.78 8.54
C GLN A 419 0.62 -7.34 9.00
N ASN A 420 -0.33 -6.47 8.70
CA ASN A 420 -0.36 -5.11 9.23
C ASN A 420 -0.40 -5.17 10.77
N ALA A 421 0.52 -4.50 11.44
CA ALA A 421 0.60 -4.55 12.91
C ALA A 421 -0.61 -3.89 13.59
N VAL A 422 -1.33 -2.99 12.88
CA VAL A 422 -2.52 -2.28 13.37
C VAL A 422 -3.79 -3.07 13.07
N SER A 423 -4.11 -3.28 11.79
CA SER A 423 -5.35 -3.93 11.35
C SER A 423 -5.31 -5.45 11.38
N LYS A 424 -4.13 -6.06 11.48
CA LYS A 424 -3.87 -7.51 11.38
C LYS A 424 -4.22 -8.12 10.01
N ASN A 425 -4.57 -7.33 9.02
CA ASN A 425 -4.78 -7.79 7.65
C ASN A 425 -3.48 -8.22 6.99
N LEU A 426 -3.57 -9.11 5.99
CA LEU A 426 -2.39 -9.54 5.25
C LEU A 426 -1.80 -8.40 4.41
N LEU A 427 -0.48 -8.32 4.40
CA LEU A 427 0.27 -7.43 3.52
C LEU A 427 0.76 -8.23 2.31
N VAL A 428 0.17 -7.93 1.18
CA VAL A 428 0.47 -8.57 -0.12
C VAL A 428 0.81 -7.48 -1.12
N ALA A 429 2.03 -7.47 -1.62
CA ALA A 429 2.51 -6.46 -2.56
C ALA A 429 3.07 -7.07 -3.84
N ASP A 430 2.83 -6.41 -4.95
CA ASP A 430 3.37 -6.79 -6.26
C ASP A 430 4.37 -5.72 -6.73
N ARG A 431 5.66 -6.00 -6.53
CA ARG A 431 6.75 -5.10 -6.91
C ARG A 431 6.82 -4.85 -8.42
N LYS A 432 6.26 -5.76 -9.25
CA LYS A 432 6.21 -5.58 -10.71
C LYS A 432 5.28 -4.43 -11.13
N LYS A 433 4.33 -4.06 -10.26
CA LYS A 433 3.39 -2.94 -10.50
C LYS A 433 3.95 -1.57 -10.10
N LEU A 434 5.05 -1.53 -9.36
CA LEU A 434 5.67 -0.29 -8.92
C LEU A 434 6.39 0.42 -10.06
N MET A 435 6.49 1.74 -9.99
CA MET A 435 7.29 2.52 -10.94
C MET A 435 8.78 2.21 -10.82
N ASN A 436 9.25 1.96 -9.60
CA ASN A 436 10.58 1.47 -9.28
C ASN A 436 10.48 0.32 -8.27
N GLY A 437 10.41 -0.91 -8.76
CA GLY A 437 10.29 -2.11 -7.93
C GLY A 437 11.56 -2.56 -7.23
N ASN A 438 12.66 -1.79 -7.30
CA ASN A 438 13.86 -2.05 -6.51
C ASN A 438 13.58 -1.87 -5.01
N SER A 439 14.30 -2.60 -4.18
CA SER A 439 14.04 -2.73 -2.76
C SER A 439 15.30 -2.66 -1.91
N PHE A 440 15.12 -2.23 -0.67
CA PHE A 440 16.12 -2.43 0.39
C PHE A 440 15.49 -3.07 1.62
N ARG A 441 16.29 -3.87 2.32
CA ARG A 441 15.97 -4.45 3.62
C ARG A 441 17.04 -4.03 4.61
N LEU A 442 16.64 -3.17 5.53
CA LEU A 442 17.53 -2.55 6.50
C LEU A 442 17.18 -3.06 7.89
N GLY A 443 18.21 -3.44 8.67
CA GLY A 443 18.00 -3.88 10.04
C GLY A 443 19.26 -4.44 10.68
N VAL A 444 19.37 -4.29 12.00
CA VAL A 444 20.48 -4.84 12.77
C VAL A 444 20.57 -6.36 12.66
N SER A 445 21.72 -6.93 13.00
CA SER A 445 21.89 -8.38 13.06
C SER A 445 20.83 -9.03 13.94
N GLY A 446 20.27 -10.16 13.48
CA GLY A 446 19.22 -10.88 14.19
C GLY A 446 17.82 -10.28 14.12
N SER A 447 17.58 -9.17 13.38
CA SER A 447 16.26 -8.56 13.20
C SER A 447 15.33 -9.36 12.27
N GLY A 448 15.84 -10.34 11.51
CA GLY A 448 15.08 -11.13 10.54
C GLY A 448 15.27 -10.68 9.08
N LYS A 449 16.27 -9.86 8.79
CA LYS A 449 16.60 -9.33 7.46
C LYS A 449 16.76 -10.44 6.40
N SER A 450 17.72 -11.35 6.61
CA SER A 450 18.00 -12.46 5.69
C SER A 450 16.82 -13.44 5.61
N PHE A 451 16.12 -13.68 6.75
CA PHE A 451 14.92 -14.51 6.78
C PHE A 451 13.83 -13.95 5.84
N SER A 452 13.52 -12.65 5.95
CA SER A 452 12.50 -12.04 5.11
C SER A 452 12.86 -12.02 3.61
N ALA A 453 14.17 -11.94 3.28
CA ALA A 453 14.65 -12.08 1.90
C ALA A 453 14.49 -13.50 1.39
N LYS A 454 14.85 -14.49 2.20
CA LYS A 454 14.68 -15.91 1.88
C LYS A 454 13.21 -16.28 1.68
N GLU A 455 12.29 -15.70 2.46
CA GLU A 455 10.85 -15.91 2.28
C GLU A 455 10.36 -15.37 0.92
N GLU A 456 10.84 -14.17 0.49
CA GLU A 456 10.56 -13.66 -0.85
C GLU A 456 11.14 -14.57 -1.94
N ILE A 457 12.38 -15.05 -1.77
CA ILE A 457 13.01 -16.00 -2.69
C ILE A 457 12.21 -17.30 -2.81
N VAL A 458 11.75 -17.86 -1.68
CA VAL A 458 10.89 -19.05 -1.63
C VAL A 458 9.61 -18.79 -2.44
N HIS A 459 8.93 -17.70 -2.15
CA HIS A 459 7.71 -17.36 -2.90
C HIS A 459 7.97 -17.25 -4.41
N LEU A 460 9.00 -16.51 -4.83
CA LEU A 460 9.37 -16.36 -6.24
C LEU A 460 9.73 -17.70 -6.89
N ALA A 461 10.48 -18.54 -6.20
CA ALA A 461 10.88 -19.84 -6.70
C ALA A 461 9.70 -20.79 -6.88
N LEU A 462 8.71 -20.75 -5.98
CA LEU A 462 7.53 -21.60 -6.01
C LEU A 462 6.42 -21.08 -6.93
N ALA A 463 6.23 -19.76 -6.98
CA ALA A 463 5.12 -19.13 -7.71
C ALA A 463 5.43 -18.85 -9.18
N THR A 464 6.68 -18.46 -9.49
CA THR A 464 7.08 -17.92 -10.80
C THR A 464 8.11 -18.80 -11.50
N ASP A 465 8.38 -18.50 -12.76
CA ASP A 465 9.50 -19.05 -13.52
C ASP A 465 10.61 -18.00 -13.76
N ASP A 466 10.56 -16.91 -13.02
CA ASP A 466 11.53 -15.83 -13.05
C ASP A 466 12.93 -16.32 -12.60
N ASP A 467 13.98 -15.69 -13.07
CA ASP A 467 15.34 -15.97 -12.62
C ASP A 467 15.63 -15.25 -11.30
N ILE A 468 16.35 -15.95 -10.41
CA ILE A 468 16.74 -15.44 -9.08
C ILE A 468 18.26 -15.55 -8.97
N LEU A 469 18.92 -14.40 -8.83
CA LEU A 469 20.37 -14.30 -8.72
C LEU A 469 20.74 -13.69 -7.37
N ILE A 470 21.59 -14.36 -6.63
CA ILE A 470 21.97 -13.98 -5.26
C ILE A 470 23.44 -13.69 -5.22
N LEU A 471 23.83 -12.55 -4.64
CA LEU A 471 25.22 -12.22 -4.29
C LEU A 471 25.35 -12.41 -2.77
N ASP A 472 26.08 -13.45 -2.38
CA ASP A 472 26.17 -13.94 -0.99
C ASP A 472 27.60 -13.88 -0.43
N PRO A 473 27.96 -12.80 0.27
CA PRO A 473 29.29 -12.70 0.90
C PRO A 473 29.42 -13.45 2.23
N GLU A 474 28.33 -13.98 2.78
CA GLU A 474 28.31 -14.66 4.09
C GLU A 474 27.93 -16.14 4.01
N SER A 475 27.65 -16.68 2.82
CA SER A 475 27.18 -18.06 2.57
C SER A 475 25.87 -18.40 3.33
N GLU A 476 24.99 -17.42 3.47
CA GLU A 476 23.73 -17.62 4.19
C GLU A 476 22.65 -18.31 3.34
N PHE A 477 22.70 -18.20 1.99
CA PHE A 477 21.65 -18.65 1.07
C PHE A 477 21.87 -20.04 0.51
N THR A 478 23.07 -20.60 0.62
CA THR A 478 23.49 -21.87 0.02
C THR A 478 22.50 -23.01 0.24
N LYS A 479 22.12 -23.32 1.50
CA LYS A 479 21.19 -24.42 1.82
C LYS A 479 19.81 -24.24 1.16
N LEU A 480 19.30 -23.01 1.16
CA LEU A 480 18.02 -22.68 0.55
C LEU A 480 18.05 -22.88 -0.97
N VAL A 481 19.10 -22.38 -1.62
CA VAL A 481 19.25 -22.46 -3.07
C VAL A 481 19.37 -23.92 -3.53
N GLU A 482 20.15 -24.73 -2.83
CA GLU A 482 20.26 -26.17 -3.10
C GLU A 482 18.91 -26.90 -2.95
N ALA A 483 18.16 -26.62 -1.87
CA ALA A 483 16.84 -27.21 -1.62
C ALA A 483 15.80 -26.81 -2.67
N LEU A 484 15.91 -25.62 -3.27
CA LEU A 484 15.05 -25.16 -4.35
C LEU A 484 15.52 -25.60 -5.76
N GLY A 485 16.53 -26.49 -5.85
CA GLY A 485 17.08 -26.98 -7.12
C GLY A 485 17.96 -25.97 -7.85
N GLY A 486 18.43 -24.94 -7.17
CA GLY A 486 19.34 -23.93 -7.67
C GLY A 486 20.80 -24.39 -7.73
N GLN A 487 21.67 -23.50 -8.16
CA GLN A 487 23.11 -23.74 -8.24
C GLN A 487 23.86 -22.73 -7.38
N VAL A 488 24.79 -23.25 -6.58
CA VAL A 488 25.74 -22.45 -5.80
C VAL A 488 27.05 -22.38 -6.54
N VAL A 489 27.53 -21.17 -6.78
CA VAL A 489 28.81 -20.89 -7.42
C VAL A 489 29.75 -20.30 -6.38
N LYS A 490 30.61 -21.14 -5.81
CA LYS A 490 31.64 -20.69 -4.86
C LYS A 490 32.76 -20.01 -5.63
N VAL A 491 32.97 -18.74 -5.40
CA VAL A 491 34.02 -17.93 -6.03
C VAL A 491 35.11 -17.67 -5.01
N SER A 492 36.25 -18.33 -5.19
CA SER A 492 37.43 -18.15 -4.32
C SER A 492 38.73 -18.39 -5.10
N ALA A 493 39.86 -18.07 -4.50
CA ALA A 493 41.18 -18.36 -5.10
C ALA A 493 41.46 -19.86 -5.26
N THR A 494 40.80 -20.72 -4.47
CA THR A 494 41.02 -22.17 -4.40
C THR A 494 39.83 -22.99 -4.93
N SER A 495 38.77 -22.33 -5.37
CA SER A 495 37.57 -23.00 -5.88
C SER A 495 37.80 -23.58 -7.28
N ASP A 496 37.14 -24.72 -7.53
CA ASP A 496 37.08 -25.33 -8.87
C ASP A 496 36.11 -24.55 -9.81
N ASN A 497 35.30 -23.63 -9.28
CA ASN A 497 34.41 -22.78 -10.06
C ASN A 497 35.15 -21.53 -10.54
N HIS A 498 35.07 -21.30 -11.83
CA HIS A 498 35.69 -20.14 -12.46
C HIS A 498 34.69 -19.29 -13.21
N LEU A 499 34.82 -17.98 -13.07
CA LEU A 499 34.11 -16.97 -13.84
C LEU A 499 35.14 -16.17 -14.63
N ASN A 500 35.09 -16.24 -15.96
CA ASN A 500 36.01 -15.52 -16.80
C ASN A 500 35.64 -14.03 -16.85
N ALA A 501 36.54 -13.15 -16.40
CA ALA A 501 36.34 -11.70 -16.47
C ALA A 501 36.19 -11.19 -17.94
N MET A 502 36.63 -11.97 -18.91
CA MET A 502 36.54 -11.65 -20.33
C MET A 502 35.32 -12.26 -21.02
N ASP A 503 34.37 -12.89 -20.29
CA ASP A 503 33.15 -13.47 -20.91
C ASP A 503 32.36 -12.40 -21.67
N MET A 504 32.08 -12.69 -22.95
CA MET A 504 31.26 -11.88 -23.83
C MET A 504 30.58 -12.78 -24.87
N ASP A 505 29.34 -12.50 -25.18
CA ASP A 505 28.60 -13.13 -26.28
C ASP A 505 27.98 -12.06 -27.20
N ALA A 506 27.30 -12.48 -28.26
CA ALA A 506 26.62 -11.56 -29.19
C ALA A 506 25.49 -10.74 -28.51
N ALA A 507 25.00 -11.18 -27.35
CA ALA A 507 23.96 -10.53 -26.60
C ALA A 507 24.50 -9.66 -25.45
N TYR A 508 25.84 -9.62 -25.28
CA TYR A 508 26.48 -8.86 -24.21
C TYR A 508 26.15 -7.37 -24.31
N GLY A 509 25.76 -6.79 -23.17
CA GLY A 509 25.37 -5.40 -23.10
C GLY A 509 24.07 -5.09 -23.87
N ASN A 510 23.77 -3.81 -24.01
CA ASN A 510 22.56 -3.30 -24.69
C ASN A 510 22.87 -2.60 -26.02
N GLU A 511 24.13 -2.39 -26.33
CA GLU A 511 24.58 -1.66 -27.51
C GLU A 511 24.62 -2.59 -28.74
N LYS A 512 24.62 -1.97 -29.94
CA LYS A 512 24.80 -2.71 -31.19
C LYS A 512 26.20 -3.34 -31.33
N ASN A 513 27.15 -2.86 -30.53
CA ASN A 513 28.52 -3.36 -30.50
C ASN A 513 28.92 -3.80 -29.09
N PRO A 514 28.83 -5.10 -28.78
CA PRO A 514 29.19 -5.66 -27.46
C PRO A 514 30.62 -5.32 -27.01
N LEU A 515 31.55 -5.15 -27.98
CA LEU A 515 32.94 -4.86 -27.67
C LEU A 515 33.13 -3.51 -26.95
N ILE A 516 32.33 -2.51 -27.26
CA ILE A 516 32.44 -1.19 -26.61
C ILE A 516 32.19 -1.30 -25.11
N GLU A 517 31.05 -1.91 -24.73
CA GLU A 517 30.72 -2.09 -23.32
C GLU A 517 31.71 -3.03 -22.62
N LYS A 518 32.19 -4.08 -23.32
CA LYS A 518 33.18 -4.99 -22.74
C LYS A 518 34.57 -4.32 -22.59
N SER A 519 34.97 -3.45 -23.50
CA SER A 519 36.17 -2.67 -23.37
C SER A 519 36.13 -1.75 -22.15
N GLU A 520 35.01 -1.04 -21.91
CA GLU A 520 34.83 -0.25 -20.70
C GLU A 520 34.89 -1.11 -19.43
N PHE A 521 34.32 -2.31 -19.47
CA PHE A 521 34.42 -3.25 -18.35
C PHE A 521 35.84 -3.70 -18.09
N ILE A 522 36.63 -4.01 -19.15
CA ILE A 522 38.03 -4.40 -19.04
C ILE A 522 38.87 -3.26 -18.47
N LEU A 523 38.67 -2.01 -18.91
CA LEU A 523 39.32 -0.85 -18.29
C LEU A 523 39.09 -0.84 -16.78
N SER A 524 37.91 -1.18 -16.38
CA SER A 524 37.50 -1.24 -14.99
C SER A 524 38.17 -2.38 -14.21
N VAL A 525 38.27 -3.53 -14.81
CA VAL A 525 39.03 -4.68 -14.27
C VAL A 525 40.48 -4.28 -14.05
N PHE A 526 41.15 -3.71 -15.04
CA PHE A 526 42.55 -3.30 -14.93
C PHE A 526 42.74 -2.16 -13.91
N GLU A 527 41.81 -1.24 -13.78
CA GLU A 527 41.85 -0.22 -12.73
C GLU A 527 41.81 -0.83 -11.30
N GLN A 528 41.14 -1.96 -11.12
CA GLN A 528 41.22 -2.72 -9.85
C GLN A 528 42.54 -3.47 -9.69
N LEU A 529 43.13 -4.02 -10.78
CA LEU A 529 44.37 -4.78 -10.73
C LEU A 529 45.59 -3.90 -10.48
N VAL A 530 45.60 -2.69 -11.01
CA VAL A 530 46.72 -1.72 -10.90
C VAL A 530 46.57 -0.81 -9.67
N GLY A 531 45.37 -0.67 -9.16
CA GLY A 531 44.97 0.23 -8.08
C GLY A 531 44.08 1.38 -8.56
N ALA A 532 43.00 1.63 -7.81
CA ALA A 532 41.98 2.59 -8.20
C ALA A 532 42.53 3.99 -8.46
N GLY A 533 42.17 4.56 -9.61
CA GLY A 533 42.59 5.91 -10.04
C GLY A 533 44.00 6.01 -10.62
N ASN A 534 44.74 4.91 -10.77
CA ASN A 534 46.14 4.89 -11.24
C ASN A 534 46.29 4.72 -12.75
N LEU A 535 45.22 4.43 -13.51
CA LEU A 535 45.29 4.28 -14.96
C LEU A 535 45.38 5.65 -15.67
N SER A 536 46.49 5.91 -16.32
CA SER A 536 46.68 7.06 -17.17
C SER A 536 45.88 6.98 -18.49
N ALA A 537 45.72 8.11 -19.18
CA ALA A 537 45.03 8.13 -20.48
C ALA A 537 45.76 7.28 -21.54
N LYS A 538 47.08 7.15 -21.47
CA LYS A 538 47.86 6.29 -22.36
C LYS A 538 47.58 4.82 -22.11
N GLU A 539 47.57 4.39 -20.86
CA GLU A 539 47.28 3.01 -20.47
C GLU A 539 45.86 2.62 -20.86
N LYS A 540 44.88 3.51 -20.69
CA LYS A 540 43.50 3.26 -21.14
C LYS A 540 43.40 3.04 -22.64
N SER A 541 44.16 3.82 -23.45
CA SER A 541 44.20 3.64 -24.90
C SER A 541 44.87 2.33 -25.33
N ILE A 542 45.92 1.91 -24.60
CA ILE A 542 46.58 0.63 -24.81
C ILE A 542 45.66 -0.54 -24.52
N LEU A 543 44.95 -0.49 -23.37
CA LEU A 543 43.98 -1.53 -22.97
C LEU A 543 42.84 -1.67 -23.96
N ASP A 544 42.26 -0.56 -24.44
CA ASP A 544 41.19 -0.58 -25.41
C ASP A 544 41.63 -1.20 -26.74
N ARG A 545 42.80 -0.82 -27.25
CA ARG A 545 43.43 -1.41 -28.45
C ARG A 545 43.66 -2.93 -28.25
N CYS A 546 44.24 -3.33 -27.13
CA CYS A 546 44.50 -4.75 -26.84
C CYS A 546 43.19 -5.54 -26.72
N ALA A 547 42.15 -4.98 -26.10
CA ALA A 547 40.86 -5.62 -26.03
C ALA A 547 40.25 -5.85 -27.43
N ALA A 548 40.31 -4.84 -28.31
CA ALA A 548 39.86 -4.98 -29.70
C ALA A 548 40.61 -6.08 -30.46
N ASP A 549 41.92 -6.19 -30.23
CA ASP A 549 42.76 -7.20 -30.88
C ASP A 549 42.45 -8.62 -30.36
N VAL A 550 42.30 -8.78 -29.07
CA VAL A 550 42.02 -10.07 -28.41
C VAL A 550 40.65 -10.62 -28.84
N TYR A 551 39.63 -9.78 -28.96
CA TYR A 551 38.31 -10.23 -29.39
C TYR A 551 38.11 -10.33 -30.90
N ARG A 552 39.03 -9.85 -31.73
CA ARG A 552 38.86 -9.76 -33.18
C ARG A 552 38.45 -11.07 -33.83
N ASP A 553 39.15 -12.16 -33.57
CA ASP A 553 38.87 -13.45 -34.17
C ASP A 553 37.60 -14.11 -33.59
N TYR A 554 37.36 -13.93 -32.29
CA TYR A 554 36.16 -14.38 -31.64
C TYR A 554 34.88 -13.70 -32.19
N ILE A 555 34.93 -12.39 -32.44
CA ILE A 555 33.84 -11.64 -33.06
C ILE A 555 33.66 -12.07 -34.53
N ARG A 556 34.76 -12.24 -35.28
CA ARG A 556 34.70 -12.71 -36.68
C ARG A 556 34.10 -14.09 -36.83
N SER A 557 34.31 -14.98 -35.87
CA SER A 557 33.70 -16.30 -35.84
C SER A 557 32.20 -16.29 -35.51
N GLY A 558 31.60 -15.12 -35.30
CA GLY A 558 30.20 -14.99 -34.85
C GLY A 558 29.99 -15.39 -33.39
N TYR A 559 30.97 -15.09 -32.53
CA TYR A 559 30.96 -15.46 -31.09
C TYR A 559 30.93 -16.96 -30.86
N THR A 560 31.51 -17.73 -31.75
CA THR A 560 31.65 -19.18 -31.64
C THR A 560 33.11 -19.54 -31.37
N GLY A 561 33.35 -20.50 -30.49
CA GLY A 561 34.71 -20.90 -30.11
C GLY A 561 35.04 -20.57 -28.67
N GLU A 562 36.32 -20.65 -28.34
CA GLU A 562 36.83 -20.35 -27.00
C GLU A 562 36.75 -18.82 -26.74
N VAL A 563 36.14 -18.44 -25.64
CA VAL A 563 36.06 -17.04 -25.20
C VAL A 563 37.48 -16.61 -24.74
N PRO A 564 38.00 -15.47 -25.16
CA PRO A 564 39.27 -14.96 -24.66
C PRO A 564 39.29 -14.83 -23.14
N THR A 565 40.45 -14.94 -22.54
CA THR A 565 40.68 -14.82 -21.09
C THR A 565 41.63 -13.66 -20.77
N LEU A 566 41.78 -13.31 -19.50
CA LEU A 566 42.78 -12.35 -19.05
C LEU A 566 44.21 -12.78 -19.44
N LYS A 567 44.48 -14.09 -19.62
CA LYS A 567 45.78 -14.59 -20.11
C LYS A 567 46.04 -14.17 -21.54
N ASP A 568 44.99 -14.10 -22.39
CA ASP A 568 45.10 -13.63 -23.75
C ASP A 568 45.37 -12.11 -23.78
N MET A 569 44.70 -11.40 -22.90
CA MET A 569 44.93 -9.95 -22.71
C MET A 569 46.36 -9.67 -22.23
N TYR A 570 46.88 -10.44 -21.26
CA TYR A 570 48.27 -10.35 -20.80
C TYR A 570 49.26 -10.57 -21.96
N ARG A 571 49.05 -11.63 -22.74
CA ARG A 571 49.90 -11.91 -23.92
C ARG A 571 49.88 -10.75 -24.91
N GLN A 572 48.72 -10.19 -25.18
CA GLN A 572 48.56 -9.05 -26.10
C GLN A 572 49.25 -7.78 -25.57
N LEU A 573 49.18 -7.51 -24.24
CA LEU A 573 49.93 -6.39 -23.61
C LEU A 573 51.44 -6.57 -23.73
N MET A 574 51.96 -7.80 -23.55
CA MET A 574 53.40 -8.09 -23.69
C MET A 574 53.92 -7.95 -25.12
N LEU A 575 53.04 -7.99 -26.14
CA LEU A 575 53.37 -7.77 -27.55
C LEU A 575 53.41 -6.29 -27.94
N GLN A 576 52.93 -5.37 -27.11
CA GLN A 576 52.94 -3.95 -27.39
C GLN A 576 54.34 -3.35 -27.19
N PRO A 577 54.70 -2.37 -28.01
CA PRO A 577 56.06 -1.76 -27.94
C PRO A 577 56.22 -0.76 -26.78
N GLU A 578 55.14 -0.26 -26.19
CA GLU A 578 55.14 0.77 -25.15
C GLU A 578 55.52 0.19 -23.76
N GLU A 579 56.35 0.93 -23.01
CA GLU A 579 56.75 0.55 -21.64
C GLU A 579 55.53 0.49 -20.68
N GLU A 580 54.57 1.36 -20.90
CA GLU A 580 53.31 1.40 -20.13
C GLU A 580 52.53 0.07 -20.26
N ALA A 581 52.54 -0.55 -21.44
CA ALA A 581 51.90 -1.85 -21.67
C ALA A 581 52.58 -2.96 -20.86
N ARG A 582 53.89 -2.95 -20.81
CA ARG A 582 54.68 -3.89 -19.98
C ARG A 582 54.49 -3.66 -18.50
N GLY A 583 54.34 -2.39 -18.08
CA GLY A 583 53.99 -2.01 -16.71
C GLY A 583 52.63 -2.58 -16.29
N LEU A 584 51.60 -2.43 -17.13
CA LEU A 584 50.26 -2.99 -16.93
C LEU A 584 50.27 -4.52 -16.82
N ALA A 585 51.01 -5.20 -17.71
CA ALA A 585 51.15 -6.65 -17.67
C ALA A 585 51.77 -7.13 -16.34
N LEU A 586 52.89 -6.51 -15.92
CA LEU A 586 53.56 -6.86 -14.66
C LEU A 586 52.70 -6.57 -13.45
N SER A 587 52.00 -5.45 -13.42
CA SER A 587 51.09 -5.10 -12.29
C SER A 587 49.92 -6.05 -12.16
N SER A 588 49.44 -6.65 -13.25
CA SER A 588 48.34 -7.59 -13.28
C SER A 588 48.75 -9.06 -13.17
N GLU A 589 50.08 -9.37 -13.19
CA GLU A 589 50.58 -10.74 -13.27
C GLU A 589 50.14 -11.65 -12.15
N LEU A 590 50.05 -11.15 -10.91
CA LEU A 590 49.56 -11.88 -9.74
C LEU A 590 48.17 -12.47 -9.97
N PHE A 591 47.29 -11.73 -10.63
CA PHE A 591 45.88 -12.07 -10.87
C PHE A 591 45.65 -12.84 -12.18
N ILE A 592 46.65 -12.92 -13.04
CA ILE A 592 46.53 -13.56 -14.36
C ILE A 592 47.31 -14.88 -14.40
N ASN A 593 48.58 -14.86 -14.01
CA ASN A 593 49.48 -16.00 -14.04
C ASN A 593 49.92 -16.48 -12.64
N GLY A 594 49.69 -15.65 -11.62
CA GLY A 594 50.05 -15.93 -10.23
C GLY A 594 48.96 -16.74 -9.48
N SER A 595 49.06 -16.70 -8.15
CA SER A 595 48.19 -17.51 -7.24
C SER A 595 46.75 -17.03 -7.16
N LEU A 596 46.41 -15.82 -7.66
CA LEU A 596 45.07 -15.23 -7.59
C LEU A 596 44.35 -15.23 -8.94
N ASN A 597 44.57 -16.23 -9.80
CA ASN A 597 44.19 -16.27 -11.21
C ASN A 597 42.78 -16.85 -11.47
N THR A 598 41.92 -16.89 -10.48
CA THR A 598 40.58 -17.54 -10.59
C THR A 598 39.69 -16.89 -11.68
N PHE A 599 39.85 -15.57 -11.95
CA PHE A 599 39.11 -14.83 -12.98
C PHE A 599 39.79 -14.80 -14.37
N ALA A 600 40.95 -15.41 -14.46
CA ALA A 600 41.72 -15.57 -15.72
C ALA A 600 41.51 -16.96 -16.36
N GLN A 601 40.66 -17.79 -15.80
CA GLN A 601 40.33 -19.11 -16.32
C GLN A 601 39.01 -19.06 -17.12
N PRO A 602 38.79 -19.96 -18.10
CA PRO A 602 37.50 -20.06 -18.77
C PRO A 602 36.39 -20.36 -17.79
N THR A 603 35.21 -19.79 -18.01
CA THR A 603 34.03 -20.08 -17.19
C THR A 603 33.60 -21.53 -17.32
N ASN A 604 33.46 -22.22 -16.20
CA ASN A 604 33.07 -23.65 -16.14
C ASN A 604 31.75 -23.89 -15.39
N VAL A 605 31.06 -22.79 -14.95
CA VAL A 605 29.78 -22.91 -14.24
C VAL A 605 28.60 -22.91 -15.21
N ASN A 606 27.53 -23.66 -14.87
CA ASN A 606 26.31 -23.68 -15.68
C ASN A 606 25.51 -22.40 -15.46
N LYS A 607 25.61 -21.44 -16.38
CA LYS A 607 24.90 -20.16 -16.31
C LYS A 607 23.38 -20.27 -16.65
N LYS A 608 22.84 -21.45 -16.92
CA LYS A 608 21.44 -21.62 -17.35
C LYS A 608 20.46 -21.90 -16.22
N ASN A 609 20.93 -22.23 -15.01
CA ASN A 609 20.05 -22.42 -13.88
C ASN A 609 19.33 -21.11 -13.53
N ARG A 610 18.02 -21.17 -13.28
CA ARG A 610 17.22 -19.98 -12.96
C ARG A 610 17.45 -19.43 -11.56
N ILE A 611 17.93 -20.27 -10.62
CA ILE A 611 18.26 -19.88 -9.24
C ILE A 611 19.76 -20.05 -9.07
N MET A 612 20.48 -18.95 -8.89
CA MET A 612 21.92 -18.97 -8.75
C MET A 612 22.35 -18.16 -7.51
N ASP A 613 23.23 -18.79 -6.73
CA ASP A 613 23.88 -18.18 -5.59
C ASP A 613 25.38 -18.01 -5.87
N TYR A 614 25.84 -16.79 -5.90
CA TYR A 614 27.27 -16.46 -6.02
C TYR A 614 27.85 -16.26 -4.62
N ASP A 615 28.36 -17.33 -4.05
CA ASP A 615 29.02 -17.35 -2.75
C ASP A 615 30.45 -16.80 -2.90
N ILE A 616 30.66 -15.58 -2.43
CA ILE A 616 31.92 -14.84 -2.53
C ILE A 616 32.65 -14.73 -1.18
N ARG A 617 32.22 -15.46 -0.15
CA ARG A 617 32.78 -15.40 1.21
C ARG A 617 34.27 -15.63 1.29
N GLU A 618 34.79 -16.58 0.50
CA GLU A 618 36.19 -16.99 0.55
C GLU A 618 37.10 -16.23 -0.43
N LEU A 619 36.66 -15.12 -1.02
CA LEU A 619 37.47 -14.35 -1.97
C LEU A 619 38.73 -13.72 -1.38
N GLY A 620 38.74 -13.40 -0.09
CA GLY A 620 39.82 -12.65 0.55
C GLY A 620 39.87 -11.16 0.12
N GLU A 621 40.53 -10.35 0.93
CA GLU A 621 40.50 -8.88 0.75
C GLU A 621 41.07 -8.39 -0.60
N GLN A 622 42.07 -9.08 -1.14
CA GLN A 622 42.73 -8.68 -2.39
C GLN A 622 41.89 -8.99 -3.62
N LEU A 623 41.17 -10.10 -3.63
CA LEU A 623 40.29 -10.49 -4.75
C LEU A 623 38.87 -9.92 -4.65
N MET A 624 38.44 -9.47 -3.48
CA MET A 624 37.07 -9.01 -3.25
C MET A 624 36.62 -7.93 -4.25
N PRO A 625 37.39 -6.85 -4.52
CA PRO A 625 36.97 -5.80 -5.48
C PRO A 625 36.79 -6.36 -6.89
N LEU A 626 37.75 -7.17 -7.36
CA LEU A 626 37.67 -7.80 -8.67
C LEU A 626 36.55 -8.83 -8.75
N GLY A 627 36.41 -9.67 -7.73
CA GLY A 627 35.37 -10.68 -7.68
C GLY A 627 33.96 -10.09 -7.67
N MET A 628 33.74 -9.05 -6.88
CA MET A 628 32.48 -8.28 -6.91
C MET A 628 32.17 -7.76 -8.31
N LEU A 629 33.17 -7.15 -8.97
CA LEU A 629 33.00 -6.58 -10.29
C LEU A 629 32.65 -7.63 -11.35
N VAL A 630 33.38 -8.76 -11.38
CA VAL A 630 33.14 -9.86 -12.33
C VAL A 630 31.79 -10.54 -12.09
N THR A 631 31.43 -10.74 -10.82
CA THR A 631 30.14 -11.32 -10.46
C THR A 631 28.98 -10.39 -10.87
N LEU A 632 29.09 -9.10 -10.60
CA LEU A 632 28.07 -8.12 -11.02
C LEU A 632 27.93 -8.02 -12.54
N ASP A 633 29.05 -8.09 -13.29
CA ASP A 633 29.01 -8.14 -14.75
C ASP A 633 28.29 -9.40 -15.25
N SER A 634 28.59 -10.56 -14.67
CA SER A 634 27.90 -11.81 -15.00
C SER A 634 26.39 -11.74 -14.71
N ILE A 635 25.99 -11.19 -13.56
CA ILE A 635 24.60 -10.96 -13.18
C ILE A 635 23.90 -10.04 -14.18
N PHE A 636 24.53 -8.90 -14.50
CA PHE A 636 23.94 -7.92 -15.41
C PHE A 636 23.74 -8.47 -16.83
N ASN A 637 24.70 -9.23 -17.34
CA ASN A 637 24.57 -9.88 -18.64
C ASN A 637 23.41 -10.89 -18.63
N ARG A 638 23.24 -11.63 -17.55
CA ARG A 638 22.09 -12.55 -17.39
C ARG A 638 20.76 -11.78 -17.41
N VAL A 639 20.66 -10.63 -16.76
CA VAL A 639 19.48 -9.77 -16.80
C VAL A 639 19.14 -9.33 -18.23
N ILE A 640 20.13 -8.93 -19.01
CA ILE A 640 19.94 -8.51 -20.40
C ILE A 640 19.48 -9.68 -21.28
N GLN A 641 20.08 -10.86 -21.11
CA GLN A 641 19.67 -12.07 -21.82
C GLN A 641 18.23 -12.43 -21.50
N ASN A 642 17.86 -12.47 -20.23
CA ASN A 642 16.50 -12.76 -19.78
C ASN A 642 15.49 -11.75 -20.32
N TRP A 643 15.83 -10.47 -20.33
CA TRP A 643 14.97 -9.44 -20.92
C TRP A 643 14.71 -9.68 -22.42
N LYS A 644 15.76 -10.05 -23.18
CA LYS A 644 15.62 -10.41 -24.61
C LYS A 644 14.72 -11.64 -24.81
N GLU A 645 14.70 -12.55 -23.83
CA GLU A 645 13.82 -13.72 -23.78
C GLU A 645 12.43 -13.44 -23.19
N GLY A 646 12.17 -12.21 -22.73
CA GLY A 646 10.90 -11.84 -22.09
C GLY A 646 10.73 -12.30 -20.65
N LYS A 647 11.82 -12.69 -19.98
CA LYS A 647 11.85 -13.15 -18.59
C LYS A 647 12.15 -12.01 -17.62
N THR A 648 11.65 -12.13 -16.40
CA THR A 648 11.98 -11.27 -15.26
C THR A 648 13.19 -11.83 -14.50
N THR A 649 14.03 -10.94 -13.97
CA THR A 649 15.16 -11.31 -13.13
C THR A 649 15.12 -10.59 -11.77
N TRP A 650 15.25 -11.37 -10.70
CA TRP A 650 15.35 -10.87 -9.32
C TRP A 650 16.78 -11.01 -8.83
N ILE A 651 17.32 -9.93 -8.28
CA ILE A 651 18.69 -9.90 -7.74
C ILE A 651 18.60 -9.59 -6.25
N PHE A 652 19.23 -10.43 -5.45
CA PHE A 652 19.40 -10.22 -4.02
C PHE A 652 20.87 -10.03 -3.72
N ALA A 653 21.25 -8.87 -3.21
CA ALA A 653 22.63 -8.57 -2.82
C ALA A 653 22.70 -8.43 -1.30
N ASP A 654 23.28 -9.42 -0.64
CA ASP A 654 23.50 -9.37 0.81
C ASP A 654 24.74 -8.52 1.14
N GLU A 655 24.77 -8.01 2.36
CA GLU A 655 25.75 -7.03 2.84
C GLU A 655 26.05 -5.93 1.82
N PHE A 656 24.99 -5.36 1.30
CA PHE A 656 24.96 -4.41 0.19
C PHE A 656 25.92 -3.21 0.35
N TYR A 657 26.20 -2.80 1.58
CA TYR A 657 27.16 -1.72 1.86
C TYR A 657 28.58 -2.02 1.36
N LEU A 658 28.96 -3.30 1.22
CA LEU A 658 30.27 -3.69 0.69
C LEU A 658 30.50 -3.19 -0.73
N LEU A 659 29.43 -3.05 -1.53
CA LEU A 659 29.49 -2.51 -2.89
C LEU A 659 29.90 -1.04 -2.92
N PHE A 660 29.69 -0.30 -1.83
CA PHE A 660 29.99 1.13 -1.73
C PHE A 660 31.36 1.43 -1.11
N ARG A 661 32.08 0.42 -0.64
CA ARG A 661 33.46 0.60 -0.16
C ARG A 661 34.41 1.07 -1.26
N TYR A 662 34.12 0.68 -2.50
CA TYR A 662 34.93 1.03 -3.66
C TYR A 662 34.10 1.89 -4.59
N GLU A 663 34.59 3.11 -4.88
CA GLU A 663 33.88 4.09 -5.71
C GLU A 663 33.45 3.50 -7.07
N TYR A 664 34.31 2.66 -7.64
CA TYR A 664 34.04 2.02 -8.91
C TYR A 664 32.84 1.06 -8.85
N SER A 665 32.82 0.13 -7.89
CA SER A 665 31.68 -0.80 -7.72
C SER A 665 30.40 -0.06 -7.37
N ALA A 666 30.49 1.01 -6.57
CA ALA A 666 29.36 1.90 -6.29
C ALA A 666 28.79 2.54 -7.56
N ASN A 667 29.64 3.09 -8.42
CA ASN A 667 29.25 3.72 -9.68
C ASN A 667 28.68 2.69 -10.68
N PHE A 668 29.30 1.52 -10.78
CA PHE A 668 28.78 0.43 -11.62
C PHE A 668 27.41 -0.02 -11.15
N PHE A 669 27.26 -0.27 -9.85
CA PHE A 669 25.99 -0.71 -9.30
C PHE A 669 24.88 0.33 -9.38
N TYR A 670 25.21 1.61 -9.23
CA TYR A 670 24.26 2.71 -9.40
C TYR A 670 23.74 2.81 -10.85
N ARG A 671 24.62 2.62 -11.83
CA ARG A 671 24.22 2.56 -13.24
C ARG A 671 23.30 1.38 -13.50
N LEU A 672 23.63 0.22 -12.96
CA LEU A 672 22.81 -0.98 -13.00
C LEU A 672 21.44 -0.71 -12.37
N TYR A 673 21.39 -0.21 -11.15
CA TYR A 673 20.17 0.07 -10.40
C TYR A 673 19.22 1.02 -11.15
N LYS A 674 19.75 2.05 -11.80
CA LYS A 674 18.94 2.97 -12.62
C LYS A 674 18.40 2.32 -13.90
N ARG A 675 19.17 1.41 -14.50
CA ARG A 675 18.83 0.82 -15.81
C ARG A 675 18.05 -0.47 -15.70
N ILE A 676 18.18 -1.22 -14.62
CA ILE A 676 17.67 -2.58 -14.48
C ILE A 676 16.17 -2.70 -14.70
N ARG A 677 15.40 -1.68 -14.31
CA ARG A 677 13.96 -1.60 -14.56
C ARG A 677 13.64 -1.71 -16.06
N LYS A 678 14.48 -1.13 -16.95
CA LYS A 678 14.26 -1.21 -18.41
C LYS A 678 14.41 -2.63 -18.93
N TYR A 679 15.11 -3.47 -18.18
CA TYR A 679 15.38 -4.87 -18.51
C TYR A 679 14.52 -5.84 -17.70
N ASN A 680 13.39 -5.38 -17.16
CA ASN A 680 12.47 -6.17 -16.35
C ASN A 680 13.19 -6.86 -15.18
N GLY A 681 14.14 -6.18 -14.56
CA GLY A 681 14.93 -6.65 -13.43
C GLY A 681 14.57 -5.93 -12.15
N PHE A 682 14.71 -6.61 -11.01
CA PHE A 682 14.43 -6.10 -9.67
C PHE A 682 15.60 -6.38 -8.74
N VAL A 683 16.14 -5.34 -8.11
CA VAL A 683 17.23 -5.46 -7.13
C VAL A 683 16.71 -5.33 -5.73
N THR A 684 17.18 -6.21 -4.84
CA THR A 684 16.98 -6.13 -3.40
C THR A 684 18.33 -6.07 -2.70
N GLY A 685 18.64 -4.92 -2.10
CA GLY A 685 19.84 -4.76 -1.27
C GLY A 685 19.53 -5.06 0.20
N LEU A 686 20.32 -5.91 0.83
CA LEU A 686 20.23 -6.22 2.26
C LEU A 686 21.43 -5.64 2.98
N THR A 687 21.25 -4.97 4.10
CA THR A 687 22.36 -4.50 4.93
C THR A 687 21.98 -4.38 6.40
N GLN A 688 22.93 -4.70 7.25
CA GLN A 688 22.86 -4.44 8.69
C GLN A 688 23.60 -3.16 9.08
N ASN A 689 24.46 -2.65 8.21
CA ASN A 689 25.27 -1.46 8.47
C ASN A 689 24.72 -0.26 7.69
N VAL A 690 23.70 0.35 8.26
CA VAL A 690 23.00 1.47 7.63
C VAL A 690 23.86 2.73 7.66
N GLU A 691 24.64 2.96 8.74
CA GLU A 691 25.54 4.11 8.86
C GLU A 691 26.57 4.14 7.72
N GLU A 692 27.24 3.00 7.43
CA GLU A 692 28.20 2.95 6.32
C GLU A 692 27.52 3.16 4.97
N LEU A 693 26.33 2.62 4.77
CA LEU A 693 25.55 2.82 3.55
C LEU A 693 25.21 4.30 3.35
N LEU A 694 24.81 4.99 4.40
CA LEU A 694 24.39 6.40 4.35
C LEU A 694 25.57 7.37 4.19
N LYS A 695 26.81 6.95 4.37
CA LYS A 695 28.00 7.76 4.02
C LYS A 695 28.17 7.95 2.50
N SER A 696 27.56 7.09 1.69
CA SER A 696 27.57 7.21 0.24
C SER A 696 26.38 8.02 -0.26
N ASP A 697 26.62 9.15 -0.93
CA ASP A 697 25.58 9.95 -1.58
C ASP A 697 24.81 9.14 -2.62
N THR A 698 25.50 8.27 -3.33
CA THR A 698 24.90 7.34 -4.31
C THR A 698 23.91 6.39 -3.65
N ALA A 699 24.26 5.80 -2.52
CA ALA A 699 23.39 4.91 -1.77
C ALA A 699 22.17 5.65 -1.18
N ARG A 700 22.37 6.87 -0.68
CA ARG A 700 21.27 7.75 -0.22
C ARG A 700 20.24 8.01 -1.33
N LEU A 701 20.72 8.33 -2.54
CA LEU A 701 19.86 8.54 -3.70
C LEU A 701 19.11 7.27 -4.11
N MET A 702 19.74 6.10 -4.00
CA MET A 702 19.10 4.82 -4.30
C MET A 702 18.00 4.50 -3.30
N LEU A 703 18.25 4.69 -2.00
CA LEU A 703 17.26 4.50 -0.93
C LEU A 703 16.06 5.44 -1.09
N ALA A 704 16.32 6.74 -1.30
CA ALA A 704 15.27 7.74 -1.45
C ALA A 704 14.35 7.46 -2.65
N ASN A 705 14.93 6.93 -3.75
CA ASN A 705 14.19 6.62 -4.98
C ASN A 705 13.57 5.22 -5.00
N SER A 706 13.76 4.40 -3.97
CA SER A 706 13.16 3.07 -3.89
C SER A 706 11.72 3.17 -3.41
N GLU A 707 10.80 2.59 -4.15
CA GLU A 707 9.38 2.56 -3.78
C GLU A 707 9.03 1.43 -2.83
N PHE A 708 9.91 0.42 -2.70
CA PHE A 708 9.71 -0.71 -1.81
C PHE A 708 10.85 -0.83 -0.81
N LEU A 709 10.56 -0.64 0.48
CA LEU A 709 11.56 -0.75 1.55
C LEU A 709 10.99 -1.56 2.70
N ILE A 710 11.83 -2.40 3.30
CA ILE A 710 11.53 -3.09 4.56
C ILE A 710 12.53 -2.63 5.61
N LEU A 711 12.03 -1.97 6.64
CA LEU A 711 12.79 -1.46 7.77
C LEU A 711 12.45 -2.31 8.99
N LEU A 712 13.38 -3.16 9.38
CA LEU A 712 13.29 -3.96 10.60
C LEU A 712 13.89 -3.19 11.78
N ASN A 713 14.16 -3.86 12.90
CA ASN A 713 14.76 -3.21 14.05
C ASN A 713 16.07 -2.49 13.70
N GLN A 714 16.19 -1.19 14.06
CA GLN A 714 17.32 -0.32 13.74
C GLN A 714 18.13 0.02 14.98
N ALA A 715 19.43 0.28 14.79
CA ALA A 715 20.26 0.89 15.83
C ALA A 715 19.81 2.33 16.15
N SER A 716 20.06 2.78 17.35
CA SER A 716 19.64 4.12 17.78
C SER A 716 20.30 5.26 16.96
N THR A 717 21.53 5.05 16.50
CA THR A 717 22.29 5.99 15.66
C THR A 717 21.71 6.13 14.26
N ASP A 718 21.29 5.02 13.65
CA ASP A 718 20.87 4.96 12.25
C ASP A 718 19.42 5.44 12.08
N ARG A 719 18.63 5.32 13.13
CA ARG A 719 17.19 5.55 13.13
C ARG A 719 16.80 6.98 12.77
N GLU A 720 17.49 7.98 13.37
CA GLU A 720 17.21 9.40 13.14
C GLU A 720 17.56 9.82 11.71
N GLU A 721 18.68 9.32 11.19
CA GLU A 721 19.13 9.62 9.83
C GLU A 721 18.20 9.01 8.78
N LEU A 722 17.77 7.75 9.00
CA LEU A 722 16.75 7.09 8.18
C LEU A 722 15.40 7.80 8.23
N ALA A 723 14.99 8.26 9.42
CA ALA A 723 13.73 8.99 9.58
C ALA A 723 13.73 10.29 8.78
N ALA A 724 14.82 11.03 8.83
CA ALA A 724 14.96 12.27 8.06
C ALA A 724 14.98 11.99 6.55
N LEU A 725 15.70 10.95 6.10
CA LEU A 725 15.80 10.60 4.68
C LEU A 725 14.47 10.11 4.07
N LEU A 726 13.70 9.34 4.85
CA LEU A 726 12.50 8.63 4.38
C LEU A 726 11.20 9.30 4.84
N ASN A 727 11.25 10.41 5.57
CA ASN A 727 10.10 11.11 6.16
C ASN A 727 9.27 10.20 7.08
N ILE A 728 9.94 9.47 7.98
CA ILE A 728 9.30 8.59 8.97
C ILE A 728 8.95 9.41 10.20
N SER A 729 7.70 9.36 10.66
CA SER A 729 7.24 10.07 11.86
C SER A 729 7.79 9.43 13.15
N GLU A 730 7.81 10.19 14.27
CA GLU A 730 8.22 9.67 15.59
C GLU A 730 7.40 8.44 16.03
N ASN A 731 6.09 8.46 15.79
CA ASN A 731 5.23 7.31 16.10
C ASN A 731 5.59 6.08 15.27
N GLN A 732 5.90 6.27 13.98
CA GLN A 732 6.36 5.19 13.11
C GLN A 732 7.71 4.64 13.55
N LEU A 733 8.62 5.50 14.08
CA LEU A 733 9.92 5.05 14.61
C LEU A 733 9.78 4.01 15.72
N SER A 734 8.69 4.02 16.50
CA SER A 734 8.43 3.00 17.52
C SER A 734 8.36 1.58 16.95
N TYR A 735 7.94 1.44 15.70
CA TYR A 735 7.84 0.14 15.02
C TYR A 735 9.16 -0.40 14.45
N ILE A 736 10.26 0.36 14.54
CA ILE A 736 11.61 -0.08 14.19
C ILE A 736 12.58 0.07 15.37
N THR A 737 12.06 0.26 16.59
CA THR A 737 12.84 0.47 17.81
C THR A 737 12.53 -0.63 18.81
N ASN A 738 13.50 -1.50 19.09
CA ASN A 738 13.36 -2.60 20.05
C ASN A 738 12.13 -3.49 19.84
N VAL A 739 11.80 -3.76 18.58
CA VAL A 739 10.66 -4.57 18.20
C VAL A 739 11.01 -6.05 18.07
N ALA A 740 10.00 -6.90 18.04
CA ALA A 740 10.16 -8.34 17.86
C ALA A 740 10.81 -8.65 16.50
N VAL A 741 11.52 -9.77 16.42
CA VAL A 741 12.12 -10.27 15.18
C VAL A 741 11.02 -10.48 14.12
N GLY A 742 11.23 -9.98 12.91
CA GLY A 742 10.25 -10.04 11.84
C GLY A 742 9.19 -8.93 11.88
N SER A 743 9.33 -7.95 12.79
CA SER A 743 8.45 -6.78 12.86
C SER A 743 9.19 -5.52 12.39
N GLY A 744 8.45 -4.56 11.86
CA GLY A 744 9.05 -3.33 11.34
C GLY A 744 8.08 -2.45 10.57
N LEU A 745 8.63 -1.69 9.62
CA LEU A 745 7.89 -0.86 8.68
C LEU A 745 8.12 -1.35 7.24
N ILE A 746 7.06 -1.43 6.46
CA ILE A 746 7.11 -1.66 5.03
C ILE A 746 6.66 -0.39 4.30
N ARG A 747 7.49 0.10 3.37
CA ARG A 747 7.14 1.17 2.45
C ARG A 747 6.81 0.56 1.09
N CYS A 748 5.64 0.89 0.56
CA CYS A 748 5.23 0.46 -0.77
C CYS A 748 4.50 1.61 -1.47
N SER A 749 5.05 2.07 -2.59
CA SER A 749 4.46 3.17 -3.39
C SER A 749 4.15 4.45 -2.58
N GLY A 750 5.02 4.80 -1.64
CA GLY A 750 4.83 5.98 -0.77
C GLY A 750 4.06 5.70 0.54
N ASN A 751 3.35 4.60 0.64
CA ASN A 751 2.67 4.17 1.86
C ASN A 751 3.66 3.51 2.81
N ILE A 752 3.67 3.92 4.09
CA ILE A 752 4.50 3.31 5.13
C ILE A 752 3.58 2.67 6.16
N VAL A 753 3.65 1.33 6.24
CA VAL A 753 2.74 0.52 7.06
C VAL A 753 3.55 -0.28 8.07
N PRO A 754 3.18 -0.28 9.37
CA PRO A 754 3.81 -1.16 10.33
C PRO A 754 3.38 -2.61 10.09
N PHE A 755 4.33 -3.53 10.18
CA PHE A 755 4.06 -4.94 9.93
C PHE A 755 4.69 -5.86 10.96
N GLU A 756 4.14 -7.04 11.05
CA GLU A 756 4.69 -8.19 11.77
C GLU A 756 4.62 -9.43 10.88
N ASN A 757 5.69 -10.18 10.85
CA ASN A 757 5.75 -11.45 10.14
C ASN A 757 6.36 -12.51 11.03
N THR A 758 5.55 -13.51 11.38
CA THR A 758 5.95 -14.66 12.17
C THR A 758 5.74 -15.91 11.34
N PHE A 759 6.79 -16.72 11.17
CA PHE A 759 6.72 -17.97 10.43
C PHE A 759 6.77 -19.14 11.43
N PRO A 760 5.96 -20.22 11.24
CA PRO A 760 5.95 -21.37 12.15
C PRO A 760 7.29 -22.10 12.18
N LYS A 761 7.87 -22.31 13.37
CA LYS A 761 9.20 -22.91 13.54
C LYS A 761 9.26 -24.40 13.25
N ASN A 762 8.12 -25.07 13.23
CA ASN A 762 8.02 -26.53 13.01
C ASN A 762 8.00 -26.94 11.54
N THR A 763 8.17 -26.00 10.63
CA THR A 763 8.14 -26.21 9.18
C THR A 763 9.52 -26.45 8.59
N ASP A 764 9.62 -27.19 7.50
CA ASP A 764 10.89 -27.39 6.81
C ASP A 764 11.36 -26.12 6.10
N LEU A 765 10.43 -25.31 5.59
CA LEU A 765 10.73 -23.98 5.06
C LEU A 765 11.38 -23.07 6.12
N TYR A 766 10.89 -23.08 7.37
CA TYR A 766 11.53 -22.32 8.44
C TYR A 766 12.99 -22.72 8.66
N LYS A 767 13.28 -24.01 8.69
CA LYS A 767 14.65 -24.55 8.87
C LYS A 767 15.58 -24.14 7.74
N LEU A 768 15.08 -24.04 6.50
CA LEU A 768 15.84 -23.55 5.35
C LEU A 768 16.08 -22.03 5.39
N MET A 769 15.11 -21.27 5.90
CA MET A 769 15.18 -19.80 5.92
C MET A 769 15.92 -19.26 7.15
N THR A 770 15.91 -19.96 8.29
CA THR A 770 16.55 -19.46 9.51
C THR A 770 18.08 -19.44 9.38
N THR A 771 18.70 -18.41 9.95
CA THR A 771 20.17 -18.29 10.09
C THR A 771 20.62 -18.48 11.54
N LYS A 772 19.67 -18.81 12.45
CA LYS A 772 20.00 -18.99 13.87
C LYS A 772 20.71 -20.32 14.11
N PRO A 773 21.88 -20.31 14.78
CA PRO A 773 22.57 -21.54 15.15
C PRO A 773 21.66 -22.45 15.99
N GLY A 774 21.54 -23.73 15.59
CA GLY A 774 20.72 -24.74 16.29
C GLY A 774 19.22 -24.76 15.90
N GLU A 775 18.73 -23.82 15.09
CA GLU A 775 17.38 -23.85 14.51
C GLU A 775 17.39 -24.21 13.00
N SER A 776 18.58 -24.23 12.35
CA SER A 776 18.75 -24.53 10.90
C SER A 776 19.14 -26.00 10.66
#